data_0c0028bc0f4649007015b754cc5eb87c
#
_entry.id   0c0028bc0f4649007015b754cc5eb87c
#
_cell.length_a   1.000
_cell.length_b   1.000
_cell.length_c   1.000
_cell.angle_alpha   90.00
_cell.angle_beta   90.00
_cell.angle_gamma   90.00
#
_symmetry.space_group_name_H-M   'P 1'
#
loop_
_entity.id
_entity.type
_entity.pdbx_description
1 polymer ?
#
loop_
_entity_poly.entity_id
_entity_poly.type
_entity_poly.pdbx_seq_one_letter_code
_entity_poly.pdbx_strand_id
1 'polypeptide(L)'
;LQTFPEVYKNGVPLGTQSQWGWHSFANTGNYKPEDAQKEFDFGRGHKEIYACQFKEEGRQKDASNWLRANPHRLHLGIIGLELDKSVTPDQVKDIRQTLDMWDGEITSAFTLNGTPYRVQTVCHPDQDLIAARVSSSSPAGIKLHFPYPTGKHCDDACDWDANEKHSTTVVEQDGQSAVLKRQLDATTYYVTVRWEGDATLTEKEKNYFVLTPADTAFAFTCQFTPEPSDTPAVTFAQSEQAASAYWNTYWTKGGAVDFSLCTDPRAKELERRVVLSQYLLAIQCAGSVPPQETGLTYNSWFGKFHLEMIWWHQAHFALWGHPEMLGRTLGWYEQAEPIARQIAERQGFEGVRWMKMTDPSGIEAPSNVGSFLIWQQPHLIYLAELLYRAEPSDSIIQKYNKLVQETAEFMYSFATYDKENDRYILKGAIPAQETLRAADTVNPPFELSYWHYAMGVAQAWRERAGMERVPEWDVLIEKLSPLAYNEDHLYLAAETATDTYKDIRFTSDHMAVLGAVGILPMNKLINADYMRNTLDWVWDNWNWNKTWGWDYPMTAMDAARLGEPEKAVGALLMDKRTNTYLVNGHNYQDGRLRIYLPGNGGLLTAVAMMCAGWDGSEGINPGFPKDGTWNVRWEGLKPMP
;
A
#
# COMPACT_ATOMS: atom_id res chain seq x y z
N LEU A 1 -3.64 -9.92 21.16
CA LEU A 1 -4.95 -10.59 21.12
C LEU A 1 -6.08 -9.56 21.00
N GLN A 2 -7.16 -9.92 20.30
CA GLN A 2 -8.31 -9.05 19.98
C GLN A 2 -9.48 -9.34 20.94
N THR A 3 -9.29 -9.02 22.22
CA THR A 3 -10.27 -9.31 23.27
C THR A 3 -11.55 -8.48 23.13
N PHE A 4 -11.41 -7.20 22.77
CA PHE A 4 -12.53 -6.25 22.59
C PHE A 4 -12.54 -5.67 21.17
N PRO A 5 -13.00 -6.42 20.18
CA PRO A 5 -12.98 -5.99 18.77
C PRO A 5 -13.82 -4.72 18.51
N GLU A 6 -14.85 -4.47 19.30
CA GLU A 6 -15.72 -3.30 19.21
C GLU A 6 -15.00 -1.97 19.49
N VAL A 7 -13.87 -1.97 20.18
CA VAL A 7 -13.09 -0.77 20.50
C VAL A 7 -12.52 -0.10 19.25
N TYR A 8 -12.30 -0.85 18.16
CA TYR A 8 -11.78 -0.28 16.93
C TYR A 8 -12.69 0.80 16.32
N LYS A 9 -13.99 0.80 16.62
CA LYS A 9 -14.92 1.84 16.13
C LYS A 9 -14.45 3.25 16.48
N ASN A 10 -13.68 3.38 17.55
CA ASN A 10 -13.10 4.64 18.03
C ASN A 10 -11.58 4.77 17.77
N GLY A 11 -10.97 3.80 17.11
CA GLY A 11 -9.54 3.74 16.86
C GLY A 11 -9.20 3.10 15.52
N VAL A 12 -8.05 2.42 15.45
CA VAL A 12 -7.62 1.64 14.29
C VAL A 12 -8.20 0.23 14.38
N PRO A 13 -8.95 -0.24 13.37
CA PRO A 13 -9.42 -1.62 13.36
C PRO A 13 -8.23 -2.59 13.27
N LEU A 14 -8.37 -3.73 13.95
CA LEU A 14 -7.40 -4.81 13.94
C LEU A 14 -8.11 -6.08 13.46
N GLY A 15 -8.01 -6.37 12.18
CA GLY A 15 -8.47 -7.61 11.58
C GLY A 15 -7.36 -8.66 11.53
N THR A 16 -7.71 -9.93 11.44
CA THR A 16 -6.80 -11.01 11.04
C THR A 16 -6.94 -11.19 9.54
N GLN A 17 -5.92 -10.84 8.79
CA GLN A 17 -5.89 -10.97 7.33
C GLN A 17 -4.60 -11.63 6.87
N SER A 18 -4.66 -12.30 5.72
CA SER A 18 -3.50 -12.77 4.98
C SER A 18 -3.62 -12.40 3.51
N GLN A 19 -2.49 -12.38 2.80
CA GLN A 19 -2.45 -12.05 1.36
C GLN A 19 -3.25 -13.03 0.49
N TRP A 20 -3.45 -14.30 0.94
CA TRP A 20 -4.23 -15.33 0.23
C TRP A 20 -5.72 -15.33 0.60
N GLY A 21 -6.13 -14.63 1.64
CA GLY A 21 -7.49 -14.67 2.18
C GLY A 21 -8.49 -13.88 1.33
N TRP A 22 -9.13 -14.54 0.37
CA TRP A 22 -10.11 -13.95 -0.54
C TRP A 22 -11.42 -14.72 -0.56
N HIS A 23 -12.52 -14.00 -0.76
CA HIS A 23 -13.86 -14.57 -0.87
C HIS A 23 -14.63 -13.93 -2.02
N SER A 24 -15.51 -14.69 -2.63
CA SER A 24 -16.48 -14.19 -3.61
C SER A 24 -17.86 -14.73 -3.27
N PHE A 25 -18.85 -13.85 -3.28
CA PHE A 25 -20.25 -14.28 -3.28
C PHE A 25 -20.60 -14.99 -4.59
N ALA A 26 -21.64 -15.82 -4.56
CA ALA A 26 -22.13 -16.49 -5.75
C ALA A 26 -22.53 -15.49 -6.85
N ASN A 27 -22.07 -15.74 -8.07
CA ASN A 27 -22.42 -14.93 -9.24
C ASN A 27 -23.80 -15.36 -9.80
N THR A 28 -24.86 -15.07 -9.06
CA THR A 28 -26.24 -15.47 -9.43
C THR A 28 -26.75 -14.77 -10.70
N GLY A 29 -26.19 -13.59 -11.02
CA GLY A 29 -26.50 -12.85 -12.25
C GLY A 29 -25.71 -13.31 -13.47
N ASN A 30 -24.79 -14.28 -13.30
CA ASN A 30 -23.85 -14.70 -14.36
C ASN A 30 -23.18 -13.49 -15.03
N TYR A 31 -22.72 -12.53 -14.21
CA TYR A 31 -22.05 -11.31 -14.67
C TYR A 31 -20.69 -11.63 -15.24
N LYS A 32 -20.34 -10.94 -16.31
CA LYS A 32 -19.04 -11.05 -16.99
C LYS A 32 -18.35 -9.68 -17.02
N PRO A 33 -17.02 -9.62 -17.19
CA PRO A 33 -16.30 -8.34 -17.34
C PRO A 33 -16.89 -7.45 -18.43
N GLU A 34 -17.36 -8.03 -19.54
CA GLU A 34 -17.94 -7.30 -20.67
C GLU A 34 -19.25 -6.56 -20.30
N ASP A 35 -20.00 -7.06 -19.31
CA ASP A 35 -21.21 -6.40 -18.82
C ASP A 35 -20.94 -5.04 -18.16
N ALA A 36 -19.69 -4.79 -17.72
CA ALA A 36 -19.27 -3.54 -17.09
C ALA A 36 -18.43 -2.65 -18.02
N GLN A 37 -18.37 -2.94 -19.32
CA GLN A 37 -17.57 -2.22 -20.29
C GLN A 37 -18.36 -1.12 -20.99
N LYS A 38 -17.63 -0.02 -21.32
CA LYS A 38 -18.16 1.10 -22.09
C LYS A 38 -17.11 1.58 -23.11
N GLU A 39 -17.57 1.91 -24.30
CA GLU A 39 -16.76 2.43 -25.40
C GLU A 39 -16.60 3.94 -25.30
N PHE A 40 -15.38 4.41 -25.60
CA PHE A 40 -15.00 5.82 -25.64
C PHE A 40 -14.26 6.14 -26.96
N ASP A 41 -14.32 7.40 -27.35
CA ASP A 41 -13.54 7.94 -28.45
C ASP A 41 -12.78 9.19 -27.98
N PHE A 42 -11.49 9.05 -27.83
CA PHE A 42 -10.60 10.17 -27.46
C PHE A 42 -9.86 10.76 -28.66
N GLY A 43 -10.34 10.47 -29.89
CA GLY A 43 -9.77 11.04 -31.12
C GLY A 43 -8.38 10.49 -31.47
N ARG A 44 -8.11 9.22 -31.16
CA ARG A 44 -6.89 8.53 -31.57
C ARG A 44 -7.03 7.72 -32.85
N GLY A 45 -8.21 7.73 -33.46
CA GLY A 45 -8.51 6.96 -34.67
C GLY A 45 -9.03 5.55 -34.42
N HIS A 46 -9.17 5.13 -33.16
CA HIS A 46 -9.81 3.90 -32.75
C HIS A 46 -10.71 4.11 -31.53
N LYS A 47 -11.58 3.16 -31.27
CA LYS A 47 -12.44 3.14 -30.09
C LYS A 47 -11.71 2.40 -28.94
N GLU A 48 -11.93 2.90 -27.75
CA GLU A 48 -11.30 2.40 -26.52
C GLU A 48 -12.38 1.86 -25.57
N ILE A 49 -12.21 0.65 -25.06
CA ILE A 49 -13.19 0.02 -24.18
C ILE A 49 -12.64 -0.04 -22.75
N TYR A 50 -13.33 0.62 -21.83
CA TYR A 50 -12.97 0.69 -20.41
C TYR A 50 -14.01 0.04 -19.52
N ALA A 51 -13.58 -0.59 -18.42
CA ALA A 51 -14.46 -1.11 -17.39
C ALA A 51 -14.93 0.03 -16.48
N CYS A 52 -16.22 0.32 -16.51
CA CYS A 52 -16.85 1.46 -15.84
C CYS A 52 -17.84 1.01 -14.76
N GLN A 53 -18.08 1.88 -13.78
CA GLN A 53 -19.17 1.73 -12.85
C GLN A 53 -20.41 2.45 -13.40
N PHE A 54 -21.50 1.71 -13.56
CA PHE A 54 -22.76 2.25 -14.06
C PHE A 54 -23.65 2.70 -12.90
N LYS A 55 -24.37 3.81 -13.07
CA LYS A 55 -25.28 4.38 -12.06
C LYS A 55 -26.76 4.06 -12.32
N GLU A 56 -27.12 3.88 -13.59
CA GLU A 56 -28.49 3.58 -14.02
C GLU A 56 -28.86 2.14 -13.67
N GLU A 57 -30.09 1.93 -13.21
CA GLU A 57 -30.60 0.60 -12.85
C GLU A 57 -30.57 -0.34 -14.04
N GLY A 58 -30.14 -1.58 -13.80
CA GLY A 58 -30.06 -2.63 -14.79
C GLY A 58 -28.81 -3.48 -14.72
N ARG A 59 -28.68 -4.44 -15.64
CA ARG A 59 -27.61 -5.44 -15.65
C ARG A 59 -26.20 -4.84 -15.56
N GLN A 60 -25.92 -3.73 -16.24
CA GLN A 60 -24.59 -3.12 -16.24
C GLN A 60 -24.19 -2.58 -14.86
N LYS A 61 -25.15 -1.96 -14.14
CA LYS A 61 -24.93 -1.51 -12.76
C LYS A 61 -24.69 -2.70 -11.85
N ASP A 62 -25.53 -3.72 -11.92
CA ASP A 62 -25.42 -4.91 -11.08
C ASP A 62 -24.09 -5.63 -11.34
N ALA A 63 -23.72 -5.82 -12.61
CA ALA A 63 -22.46 -6.42 -13.02
C ALA A 63 -21.24 -5.61 -12.51
N SER A 64 -21.23 -4.30 -12.76
CA SER A 64 -20.10 -3.46 -12.30
C SER A 64 -19.96 -3.47 -10.79
N ASN A 65 -21.06 -3.44 -10.03
CA ASN A 65 -21.01 -3.51 -8.57
C ASN A 65 -20.55 -4.89 -8.08
N TRP A 66 -21.02 -5.99 -8.71
CA TRP A 66 -20.57 -7.34 -8.36
C TRP A 66 -19.07 -7.54 -8.62
N LEU A 67 -18.57 -7.12 -9.79
CA LEU A 67 -17.16 -7.21 -10.18
C LEU A 67 -16.26 -6.35 -9.27
N ARG A 68 -16.76 -5.20 -8.81
CA ARG A 68 -16.04 -4.37 -7.82
C ARG A 68 -15.90 -5.07 -6.47
N ALA A 69 -17.00 -5.67 -6.00
CA ALA A 69 -17.06 -6.29 -4.68
C ALA A 69 -16.47 -7.70 -4.64
N ASN A 70 -16.17 -8.35 -5.78
CA ASN A 70 -15.72 -9.74 -5.84
C ASN A 70 -14.47 -9.90 -6.74
N PRO A 71 -13.48 -10.68 -6.30
CA PRO A 71 -13.31 -11.12 -4.93
C PRO A 71 -13.02 -9.96 -3.97
N HIS A 72 -13.32 -10.14 -2.69
CA HIS A 72 -12.94 -9.21 -1.62
C HIS A 72 -12.06 -9.91 -0.60
N ARG A 73 -11.24 -9.13 0.13
CA ARG A 73 -10.36 -9.67 1.15
C ARG A 73 -11.16 -10.12 2.36
N LEU A 74 -10.77 -11.27 2.89
CA LEU A 74 -11.45 -11.97 3.96
C LEU A 74 -10.82 -11.66 5.32
N HIS A 75 -11.64 -11.34 6.32
CA HIS A 75 -11.26 -11.36 7.72
C HIS A 75 -11.30 -12.81 8.23
N LEU A 76 -10.15 -13.32 8.69
CA LEU A 76 -9.97 -14.75 9.00
C LEU A 76 -10.47 -15.16 10.39
N GLY A 77 -10.82 -14.20 11.26
CA GLY A 77 -11.33 -14.46 12.60
C GLY A 77 -10.66 -13.63 13.68
N ILE A 78 -11.19 -13.71 14.88
CA ILE A 78 -10.67 -13.05 16.08
C ILE A 78 -10.08 -14.11 17.01
N ILE A 79 -8.91 -13.81 17.57
CA ILE A 79 -8.31 -14.53 18.69
C ILE A 79 -8.22 -13.58 19.87
N GLY A 80 -8.84 -13.91 20.99
CA GLY A 80 -8.87 -13.03 22.16
C GLY A 80 -9.05 -13.78 23.47
N LEU A 81 -9.02 -13.07 24.60
CA LEU A 81 -9.43 -13.66 25.86
C LEU A 81 -10.95 -13.92 25.85
N GLU A 82 -11.34 -15.08 26.35
CA GLU A 82 -12.74 -15.36 26.61
C GLU A 82 -13.14 -14.71 27.94
N LEU A 83 -14.02 -13.75 27.87
CA LEU A 83 -14.51 -13.00 29.03
C LEU A 83 -16.03 -13.10 29.11
N ASP A 84 -16.58 -12.89 30.31
CA ASP A 84 -18.03 -12.77 30.47
C ASP A 84 -18.58 -11.63 29.61
N LYS A 85 -19.76 -11.83 29.01
CA LYS A 85 -20.41 -10.84 28.11
C LYS A 85 -20.72 -9.50 28.79
N SER A 86 -20.75 -9.46 30.12
CA SER A 86 -20.93 -8.22 30.90
C SER A 86 -19.66 -7.38 31.06
N VAL A 87 -18.50 -7.94 30.69
CA VAL A 87 -17.22 -7.25 30.80
C VAL A 87 -17.07 -6.26 29.65
N THR A 88 -16.80 -5.01 30.01
CA THR A 88 -16.60 -3.90 29.06
C THR A 88 -15.15 -3.38 29.10
N PRO A 89 -14.65 -2.72 28.04
CA PRO A 89 -13.28 -2.22 27.97
C PRO A 89 -12.90 -1.26 29.09
N ASP A 90 -13.85 -0.48 29.62
CA ASP A 90 -13.63 0.49 30.71
C ASP A 90 -13.39 -0.18 32.08
N GLN A 91 -13.69 -1.48 32.22
CA GLN A 91 -13.37 -2.28 33.40
C GLN A 91 -11.91 -2.75 33.44
N VAL A 92 -11.21 -2.68 32.31
CA VAL A 92 -9.77 -3.00 32.23
C VAL A 92 -8.99 -1.83 32.86
N LYS A 93 -8.14 -2.14 33.85
CA LYS A 93 -7.36 -1.19 34.63
C LYS A 93 -5.87 -1.49 34.53
N ASP A 94 -5.04 -0.54 34.93
CA ASP A 94 -3.59 -0.66 35.04
C ASP A 94 -2.94 -1.14 33.73
N ILE A 95 -3.48 -0.67 32.62
CA ILE A 95 -3.06 -1.12 31.29
C ILE A 95 -1.65 -0.64 31.00
N ARG A 96 -0.75 -1.58 30.72
CA ARG A 96 0.56 -1.35 30.15
C ARG A 96 0.76 -2.28 28.96
N GLN A 97 0.92 -1.69 27.78
CA GLN A 97 1.21 -2.42 26.55
C GLN A 97 2.50 -1.87 25.93
N THR A 98 3.39 -2.77 25.55
CA THR A 98 4.64 -2.45 24.87
C THR A 98 4.79 -3.36 23.66
N LEU A 99 5.26 -2.78 22.54
CA LEU A 99 5.81 -3.52 21.41
C LEU A 99 7.33 -3.38 21.48
N ASP A 100 8.03 -4.49 21.64
CA ASP A 100 9.46 -4.56 21.42
C ASP A 100 9.70 -4.82 19.92
N MET A 101 10.19 -3.81 19.20
CA MET A 101 10.40 -3.92 17.75
C MET A 101 11.66 -4.70 17.39
N TRP A 102 12.60 -4.91 18.35
CA TRP A 102 13.76 -5.78 18.15
C TRP A 102 13.41 -7.26 18.16
N ASP A 103 12.37 -7.61 18.91
CA ASP A 103 11.93 -9.00 19.07
C ASP A 103 10.59 -9.27 18.36
N GLY A 104 9.89 -8.19 17.94
CA GLY A 104 8.56 -8.30 17.34
C GLY A 104 7.49 -8.79 18.32
N GLU A 105 7.72 -8.60 19.63
CA GLU A 105 6.83 -9.04 20.69
C GLU A 105 5.94 -7.90 21.21
N ILE A 106 4.64 -8.18 21.31
CA ILE A 106 3.71 -7.33 22.04
C ILE A 106 3.49 -7.95 23.43
N THR A 107 3.90 -7.25 24.48
CA THR A 107 3.55 -7.58 25.87
C THR A 107 2.41 -6.66 26.34
N SER A 108 1.32 -7.25 26.83
CA SER A 108 0.19 -6.55 27.44
C SER A 108 0.04 -7.00 28.90
N ALA A 109 0.07 -6.04 29.83
CA ALA A 109 -0.27 -6.29 31.26
C ALA A 109 -1.43 -5.39 31.66
N PHE A 110 -2.39 -5.95 32.39
CA PHE A 110 -3.57 -5.23 32.85
C PHE A 110 -4.26 -5.97 34.00
N THR A 111 -5.17 -5.30 34.67
CA THR A 111 -6.02 -5.85 35.72
C THR A 111 -7.48 -5.83 35.29
N LEU A 112 -8.18 -6.93 35.46
CA LEU A 112 -9.61 -7.05 35.20
C LEU A 112 -10.32 -7.67 36.42
N ASN A 113 -11.26 -6.94 37.01
CA ASN A 113 -11.99 -7.36 38.22
C ASN A 113 -11.06 -7.84 39.35
N GLY A 114 -9.92 -7.17 39.53
CA GLY A 114 -8.90 -7.51 40.53
C GLY A 114 -7.97 -8.66 40.15
N THR A 115 -8.17 -9.31 39.00
CA THR A 115 -7.30 -10.34 38.46
C THR A 115 -6.25 -9.73 37.55
N PRO A 116 -4.94 -9.93 37.81
CA PRO A 116 -3.88 -9.48 36.91
C PRO A 116 -3.73 -10.44 35.74
N TYR A 117 -3.50 -9.88 34.55
CA TYR A 117 -3.21 -10.59 33.30
C TYR A 117 -1.91 -10.10 32.70
N ARG A 118 -1.13 -11.03 32.14
CA ARG A 118 -0.01 -10.75 31.25
C ARG A 118 -0.20 -11.58 29.97
N VAL A 119 -0.14 -10.92 28.82
CA VAL A 119 -0.26 -11.54 27.50
C VAL A 119 0.97 -11.15 26.68
N GLN A 120 1.69 -12.15 26.17
CA GLN A 120 2.76 -11.99 25.19
C GLN A 120 2.23 -12.50 23.84
N THR A 121 2.46 -11.75 22.77
CA THR A 121 1.98 -12.10 21.43
C THR A 121 3.08 -11.85 20.41
N VAL A 122 3.37 -12.83 19.57
CA VAL A 122 4.27 -12.75 18.44
C VAL A 122 3.62 -13.28 17.16
N CYS A 123 4.07 -12.83 16.01
CA CYS A 123 3.72 -13.38 14.71
C CYS A 123 4.94 -14.10 14.14
N HIS A 124 4.76 -15.31 13.62
CA HIS A 124 5.85 -16.06 13.00
C HIS A 124 6.23 -15.44 11.65
N PRO A 125 7.52 -15.22 11.34
CA PRO A 125 7.92 -14.50 10.13
C PRO A 125 7.66 -15.28 8.82
N ASP A 126 7.66 -16.62 8.87
CA ASP A 126 7.57 -17.48 7.68
C ASP A 126 6.25 -18.26 7.59
N GLN A 127 5.36 -18.10 8.56
CA GLN A 127 4.07 -18.79 8.61
C GLN A 127 2.96 -17.79 8.97
N ASP A 128 1.77 -17.94 8.41
CA ASP A 128 0.58 -17.20 8.85
C ASP A 128 0.10 -17.71 10.20
N LEU A 129 0.89 -17.43 11.23
CA LEU A 129 0.75 -18.00 12.56
C LEU A 129 0.94 -16.92 13.63
N ILE A 130 -0.02 -16.84 14.53
CA ILE A 130 0.04 -16.05 15.76
C ILE A 130 0.35 -17.00 16.92
N ALA A 131 1.37 -16.68 17.72
CA ALA A 131 1.67 -17.37 18.97
C ALA A 131 1.40 -16.44 20.15
N ALA A 132 0.79 -16.96 21.20
CA ALA A 132 0.53 -16.20 22.41
C ALA A 132 0.77 -17.02 23.69
N ARG A 133 1.22 -16.31 24.73
CA ARG A 133 1.33 -16.83 26.08
C ARG A 133 0.51 -15.93 27.01
N VAL A 134 -0.39 -16.53 27.77
CA VAL A 134 -1.25 -15.84 28.73
C VAL A 134 -0.94 -16.34 30.12
N SER A 135 -0.79 -15.44 31.08
CA SER A 135 -0.68 -15.79 32.50
C SER A 135 -1.58 -14.87 33.32
N SER A 136 -2.23 -15.48 34.34
CA SER A 136 -3.07 -14.74 35.28
C SER A 136 -3.16 -15.52 36.60
N SER A 137 -3.88 -15.00 37.59
CA SER A 137 -4.08 -15.74 38.88
C SER A 137 -5.11 -16.87 38.81
N SER A 138 -5.83 -17.00 37.70
CA SER A 138 -6.76 -18.09 37.40
C SER A 138 -6.65 -18.47 35.90
N PRO A 139 -6.97 -19.72 35.50
CA PRO A 139 -6.96 -20.08 34.09
C PRO A 139 -7.81 -19.14 33.23
N ALA A 140 -7.25 -18.68 32.10
CA ALA A 140 -7.89 -17.73 31.20
C ALA A 140 -8.25 -18.41 29.87
N GLY A 141 -9.54 -18.50 29.56
CA GLY A 141 -10.01 -19.03 28.28
C GLY A 141 -9.60 -18.16 27.09
N ILE A 142 -9.40 -18.80 25.95
CA ILE A 142 -9.08 -18.13 24.68
C ILE A 142 -10.23 -18.37 23.72
N LYS A 143 -10.83 -17.27 23.21
CA LYS A 143 -11.87 -17.33 22.17
C LYS A 143 -11.27 -17.34 20.78
N LEU A 144 -11.89 -18.12 19.89
CA LEU A 144 -11.74 -18.02 18.44
C LEU A 144 -13.13 -17.78 17.87
N HIS A 145 -13.34 -16.64 17.26
CA HIS A 145 -14.64 -16.25 16.69
C HIS A 145 -14.49 -15.88 15.23
N PHE A 146 -15.33 -16.46 14.38
CA PHE A 146 -15.23 -16.37 12.93
C PHE A 146 -16.44 -15.65 12.33
N PRO A 147 -16.25 -14.58 11.54
CA PRO A 147 -17.34 -13.84 10.92
C PRO A 147 -17.72 -14.40 9.55
N TYR A 148 -18.88 -13.94 9.05
CA TYR A 148 -19.22 -14.01 7.64
C TYR A 148 -18.87 -12.68 6.96
N PRO A 149 -18.34 -12.67 5.71
CA PRO A 149 -17.99 -11.43 5.02
C PRO A 149 -19.23 -10.66 4.55
N THR A 150 -19.13 -9.33 4.52
CA THR A 150 -20.18 -8.47 3.97
C THR A 150 -19.87 -7.96 2.56
N GLY A 151 -18.64 -8.08 2.09
CA GLY A 151 -18.20 -7.49 0.83
C GLY A 151 -18.29 -5.96 0.83
N LYS A 152 -18.22 -5.30 1.98
CA LYS A 152 -18.18 -3.83 2.06
C LYS A 152 -16.92 -3.26 1.44
N HIS A 153 -17.06 -2.06 0.88
CA HIS A 153 -15.96 -1.34 0.24
C HIS A 153 -14.81 -1.03 1.19
N CYS A 154 -15.11 -0.65 2.43
CA CYS A 154 -14.15 -0.32 3.49
C CYS A 154 -14.58 -0.95 4.81
N ASP A 155 -13.73 -0.79 5.84
CA ASP A 155 -13.96 -1.25 7.22
C ASP A 155 -13.62 -2.74 7.42
N ASP A 156 -14.04 -3.34 8.53
CA ASP A 156 -13.80 -4.75 8.84
C ASP A 156 -14.47 -5.72 7.86
N ALA A 157 -15.53 -5.23 7.20
CA ALA A 157 -16.33 -5.98 6.23
C ALA A 157 -16.90 -7.29 6.76
N CYS A 158 -17.23 -7.35 8.06
CA CYS A 158 -17.68 -8.51 8.78
C CYS A 158 -19.15 -8.40 9.20
N ASP A 159 -19.84 -9.55 9.22
CA ASP A 159 -21.12 -9.78 9.86
C ASP A 159 -20.93 -10.88 10.91
N TRP A 160 -20.87 -10.48 12.16
CA TRP A 160 -20.62 -11.37 13.31
C TRP A 160 -21.86 -12.14 13.73
N ASP A 161 -23.03 -11.74 13.27
CA ASP A 161 -24.34 -12.32 13.62
C ASP A 161 -24.84 -13.31 12.55
N ALA A 162 -24.22 -13.36 11.38
CA ALA A 162 -24.64 -14.19 10.23
C ALA A 162 -24.23 -15.67 10.34
N ASN A 163 -24.29 -16.25 11.54
CA ASN A 163 -23.80 -17.58 11.86
C ASN A 163 -24.39 -18.70 11.01
N GLU A 164 -25.62 -18.51 10.44
CA GLU A 164 -26.27 -19.51 9.61
C GLU A 164 -25.76 -19.56 8.17
N LYS A 165 -24.98 -18.56 7.73
CA LYS A 165 -24.45 -18.49 6.36
C LYS A 165 -23.12 -19.22 6.17
N HIS A 166 -22.49 -19.65 7.25
CA HIS A 166 -21.17 -20.29 7.21
C HIS A 166 -21.05 -21.35 8.31
N SER A 167 -19.99 -22.15 8.25
CA SER A 167 -19.74 -23.17 9.24
C SER A 167 -18.25 -23.32 9.57
N THR A 168 -18.00 -23.73 10.80
CA THR A 168 -16.70 -24.20 11.28
C THR A 168 -16.84 -25.62 11.77
N THR A 169 -16.02 -26.54 11.27
CA THR A 169 -16.06 -27.94 11.67
C THR A 169 -14.70 -28.33 12.21
N VAL A 170 -14.67 -28.98 13.39
CA VAL A 170 -13.46 -29.61 13.89
C VAL A 170 -13.23 -30.88 13.05
N VAL A 171 -12.17 -30.88 12.23
CA VAL A 171 -11.84 -32.02 11.34
C VAL A 171 -10.83 -32.97 11.95
N GLU A 172 -9.98 -32.46 12.86
CA GLU A 172 -9.04 -33.21 13.65
C GLU A 172 -8.96 -32.61 15.05
N GLN A 173 -8.80 -33.45 16.07
CA GLN A 173 -8.52 -33.01 17.42
C GLN A 173 -7.82 -34.11 18.20
N ASP A 174 -6.77 -33.75 18.92
CA ASP A 174 -6.06 -34.60 19.87
C ASP A 174 -5.89 -33.90 21.23
N GLY A 175 -4.99 -34.38 22.07
CA GLY A 175 -4.76 -33.80 23.40
C GLY A 175 -4.12 -32.42 23.41
N GLN A 176 -3.50 -31.98 22.30
CA GLN A 176 -2.72 -30.71 22.21
C GLN A 176 -2.91 -29.96 20.92
N SER A 177 -3.83 -30.37 20.05
CA SER A 177 -4.14 -29.69 18.82
C SER A 177 -5.57 -29.86 18.34
N ALA A 178 -6.03 -28.90 17.51
CA ALA A 178 -7.27 -29.04 16.75
C ALA A 178 -7.14 -28.34 15.41
N VAL A 179 -7.72 -28.96 14.38
CA VAL A 179 -7.83 -28.37 13.04
C VAL A 179 -9.29 -28.04 12.77
N LEU A 180 -9.54 -26.75 12.57
CA LEU A 180 -10.85 -26.21 12.24
C LEU A 180 -10.92 -25.96 10.75
N LYS A 181 -11.90 -26.54 10.07
CA LYS A 181 -12.23 -26.26 8.67
C LYS A 181 -13.31 -25.17 8.63
N ARG A 182 -13.01 -24.06 7.99
CA ARG A 182 -13.95 -22.99 7.73
C ARG A 182 -14.55 -23.14 6.35
N GLN A 183 -15.87 -22.97 6.23
CA GLN A 183 -16.60 -23.01 4.96
C GLN A 183 -17.50 -21.78 4.85
N LEU A 184 -17.27 -20.97 3.82
CA LEU A 184 -18.03 -19.75 3.49
C LEU A 184 -18.36 -19.79 2.00
N ASP A 185 -19.60 -20.09 1.63
CA ASP A 185 -19.99 -20.33 0.24
C ASP A 185 -19.04 -21.33 -0.45
N ALA A 186 -18.36 -20.92 -1.52
CA ALA A 186 -17.36 -21.74 -2.21
C ALA A 186 -15.95 -21.65 -1.60
N THR A 187 -15.74 -20.74 -0.62
CA THR A 187 -14.42 -20.51 -0.01
C THR A 187 -14.23 -21.45 1.18
N THR A 188 -13.08 -22.09 1.23
CA THR A 188 -12.65 -22.91 2.36
C THR A 188 -11.27 -22.45 2.82
N TYR A 189 -11.04 -22.49 4.13
CA TYR A 189 -9.70 -22.35 4.73
C TYR A 189 -9.64 -23.10 6.04
N TYR A 190 -8.43 -23.23 6.59
CA TYR A 190 -8.17 -24.02 7.79
C TYR A 190 -7.52 -23.16 8.86
N VAL A 191 -7.87 -23.48 10.12
CA VAL A 191 -7.27 -22.87 11.30
C VAL A 191 -6.77 -23.98 12.20
N THR A 192 -5.45 -24.08 12.35
CA THR A 192 -4.83 -25.07 13.22
C THR A 192 -4.44 -24.40 14.53
N VAL A 193 -5.06 -24.84 15.61
CA VAL A 193 -4.75 -24.39 16.97
C VAL A 193 -3.94 -25.47 17.66
N ARG A 194 -2.80 -25.08 18.24
CA ARG A 194 -1.96 -26.00 19.07
C ARG A 194 -1.69 -25.34 20.41
N TRP A 195 -1.58 -26.12 21.44
CA TRP A 195 -1.37 -25.64 22.80
C TRP A 195 -0.38 -26.48 23.59
N GLU A 196 0.19 -25.87 24.61
CA GLU A 196 1.14 -26.48 25.53
C GLU A 196 0.43 -26.77 26.87
N GLY A 197 0.58 -27.97 27.41
CA GLY A 197 -0.11 -28.37 28.65
C GLY A 197 -1.53 -28.93 28.40
N ASP A 198 -2.33 -28.96 29.46
CA ASP A 198 -3.68 -29.48 29.41
C ASP A 198 -4.70 -28.39 29.10
N ALA A 199 -5.47 -28.56 28.03
CA ALA A 199 -6.57 -27.70 27.67
C ALA A 199 -7.64 -28.43 26.87
N THR A 200 -8.84 -27.86 26.81
CA THR A 200 -9.98 -28.42 26.06
C THR A 200 -10.52 -27.35 25.11
N LEU A 201 -10.59 -27.68 23.82
CA LEU A 201 -11.28 -26.85 22.83
C LEU A 201 -12.74 -27.26 22.70
N THR A 202 -13.67 -26.34 22.86
CA THR A 202 -15.12 -26.60 22.75
C THR A 202 -15.78 -25.53 21.86
N GLU A 203 -16.76 -25.94 21.05
CA GLU A 203 -17.66 -25.01 20.38
C GLU A 203 -18.70 -24.52 21.40
N LYS A 204 -18.66 -23.24 21.72
CA LYS A 204 -19.57 -22.61 22.68
C LYS A 204 -20.86 -22.11 22.00
N GLU A 205 -20.72 -21.53 20.85
CA GLU A 205 -21.79 -21.09 19.96
C GLU A 205 -21.33 -21.41 18.51
N LYS A 206 -22.25 -21.43 17.56
CA LYS A 206 -21.91 -21.69 16.15
C LYS A 206 -20.82 -20.73 15.65
N ASN A 207 -19.73 -21.26 15.11
CA ASN A 207 -18.53 -20.52 14.68
C ASN A 207 -17.76 -19.79 15.81
N TYR A 208 -18.05 -20.11 17.06
CA TYR A 208 -17.40 -19.55 18.24
C TYR A 208 -16.84 -20.66 19.12
N PHE A 209 -15.53 -20.72 19.24
CA PHE A 209 -14.80 -21.76 19.98
C PHE A 209 -14.08 -21.14 21.16
N VAL A 210 -13.96 -21.93 22.23
CA VAL A 210 -13.20 -21.57 23.43
C VAL A 210 -12.21 -22.65 23.73
N LEU A 211 -10.94 -22.27 23.81
CA LEU A 211 -9.86 -23.11 24.34
C LEU A 211 -9.70 -22.78 25.82
N THR A 212 -10.03 -23.76 26.68
CA THR A 212 -10.03 -23.63 28.14
C THR A 212 -8.82 -24.34 28.70
N PRO A 213 -7.78 -23.62 29.17
CA PRO A 213 -6.61 -24.24 29.81
C PRO A 213 -6.92 -24.70 31.26
N ALA A 214 -6.19 -25.69 31.73
CA ALA A 214 -6.22 -26.12 33.15
C ALA A 214 -5.32 -25.23 34.02
N ASP A 215 -4.24 -24.69 33.44
CA ASP A 215 -3.20 -23.95 34.14
C ASP A 215 -3.40 -22.43 34.07
N THR A 216 -2.80 -21.72 35.01
CA THR A 216 -2.78 -20.26 35.09
C THR A 216 -1.76 -19.60 34.17
N ALA A 217 -0.81 -20.37 33.65
CA ALA A 217 0.13 -19.97 32.61
C ALA A 217 -0.05 -20.90 31.40
N PHE A 218 -0.38 -20.35 30.25
CA PHE A 218 -0.80 -21.12 29.07
C PHE A 218 -0.24 -20.53 27.80
N ALA A 219 0.31 -21.37 26.93
CA ALA A 219 0.80 -20.95 25.61
C ALA A 219 0.10 -21.72 24.49
N PHE A 220 -0.14 -21.03 23.39
CA PHE A 220 -0.77 -21.61 22.20
C PHE A 220 -0.29 -20.93 20.93
N THR A 221 -0.49 -21.61 19.81
CA THR A 221 -0.31 -21.08 18.45
C THR A 221 -1.60 -21.24 17.64
N CYS A 222 -1.85 -20.32 16.74
CA CYS A 222 -2.99 -20.33 15.83
C CYS A 222 -2.51 -20.02 14.43
N GLN A 223 -2.55 -21.02 13.54
CA GLN A 223 -2.08 -20.93 12.16
C GLN A 223 -3.27 -20.92 11.21
N PHE A 224 -3.22 -20.04 10.19
CA PHE A 224 -4.24 -19.91 9.14
C PHE A 224 -3.66 -20.37 7.80
N THR A 225 -4.35 -21.27 7.09
CA THR A 225 -3.89 -21.80 5.80
C THR A 225 -5.04 -21.95 4.81
N PRO A 226 -4.84 -21.73 3.50
CA PRO A 226 -5.87 -21.94 2.48
C PRO A 226 -6.22 -23.42 2.29
N GLU A 227 -5.26 -24.30 2.53
CA GLU A 227 -5.38 -25.76 2.41
C GLU A 227 -4.91 -26.44 3.71
N PRO A 228 -5.25 -27.72 3.93
CA PRO A 228 -4.68 -28.47 5.04
C PRO A 228 -3.14 -28.40 5.03
N SER A 229 -2.54 -28.16 6.17
CA SER A 229 -1.09 -27.91 6.26
C SER A 229 -0.38 -29.07 6.96
N ASP A 230 0.64 -29.61 6.29
CA ASP A 230 1.60 -30.57 6.86
C ASP A 230 2.82 -29.84 7.49
N THR A 231 2.75 -28.52 7.64
CA THR A 231 3.83 -27.72 8.24
C THR A 231 4.10 -28.20 9.67
N PRO A 232 5.37 -28.42 10.05
CA PRO A 232 5.70 -28.82 11.40
C PRO A 232 5.12 -27.90 12.46
N ALA A 233 4.62 -28.46 13.54
CA ALA A 233 4.14 -27.72 14.69
C ALA A 233 5.27 -26.85 15.27
N VAL A 234 4.97 -25.61 15.58
CA VAL A 234 5.87 -24.69 16.29
C VAL A 234 5.24 -24.30 17.62
N THR A 235 6.06 -24.22 18.66
CA THR A 235 5.66 -23.74 19.98
C THR A 235 5.68 -22.21 20.06
N PHE A 236 5.14 -21.65 21.15
CA PHE A 236 5.31 -20.23 21.43
C PHE A 236 6.80 -19.82 21.45
N ALA A 237 7.63 -20.56 22.18
CA ALA A 237 9.06 -20.27 22.31
C ALA A 237 9.81 -20.30 20.95
N GLN A 238 9.46 -21.24 20.08
CA GLN A 238 10.03 -21.31 18.73
C GLN A 238 9.59 -20.11 17.87
N SER A 239 8.32 -19.71 17.97
CA SER A 239 7.80 -18.54 17.27
C SER A 239 8.43 -17.24 17.77
N GLU A 240 8.61 -17.09 19.09
CA GLU A 240 9.30 -15.98 19.73
C GLU A 240 10.75 -15.88 19.24
N GLN A 241 11.48 -16.98 19.22
CA GLN A 241 12.86 -17.04 18.72
C GLN A 241 12.93 -16.69 17.23
N ALA A 242 12.01 -17.20 16.40
CA ALA A 242 11.97 -16.91 14.97
C ALA A 242 11.67 -15.42 14.72
N ALA A 243 10.71 -14.84 15.44
CA ALA A 243 10.38 -13.43 15.35
C ALA A 243 11.57 -12.54 15.75
N SER A 244 12.21 -12.82 16.87
CA SER A 244 13.40 -12.10 17.35
C SER A 244 14.55 -12.18 16.33
N ALA A 245 14.86 -13.35 15.79
CA ALA A 245 15.89 -13.51 14.77
C ALA A 245 15.59 -12.71 13.48
N TYR A 246 14.33 -12.74 13.04
CA TYR A 246 13.88 -11.98 11.87
C TYR A 246 14.04 -10.47 12.08
N TRP A 247 13.52 -9.92 13.18
CA TRP A 247 13.54 -8.48 13.44
C TRP A 247 14.94 -7.97 13.72
N ASN A 248 15.77 -8.72 14.43
CA ASN A 248 17.20 -8.37 14.60
C ASN A 248 17.92 -8.29 13.26
N THR A 249 17.66 -9.23 12.34
CA THR A 249 18.20 -9.21 10.98
C THR A 249 17.69 -8.00 10.20
N TYR A 250 16.39 -7.73 10.25
CA TYR A 250 15.76 -6.60 9.57
C TYR A 250 16.42 -5.27 9.98
N TRP A 251 16.50 -5.00 11.29
CA TRP A 251 17.04 -3.74 11.79
C TRP A 251 18.55 -3.58 11.55
N THR A 252 19.33 -4.66 11.62
CA THR A 252 20.78 -4.62 11.47
C THR A 252 21.24 -4.64 10.01
N LYS A 253 20.45 -5.19 9.09
CA LYS A 253 20.72 -5.20 7.65
C LYS A 253 20.32 -3.89 6.96
N GLY A 254 19.22 -3.30 7.39
CA GLY A 254 18.59 -2.15 6.75
C GLY A 254 19.27 -0.81 6.99
N GLY A 255 18.73 0.22 6.37
CA GLY A 255 19.11 1.61 6.61
C GLY A 255 18.66 2.11 7.98
N ALA A 256 19.45 3.01 8.57
CA ALA A 256 19.12 3.66 9.82
C ALA A 256 19.36 5.17 9.74
N VAL A 257 18.58 5.95 10.49
CA VAL A 257 18.76 7.39 10.67
C VAL A 257 18.81 7.72 12.17
N ASP A 258 19.61 8.71 12.51
CA ASP A 258 19.78 9.18 13.88
C ASP A 258 19.62 10.70 13.93
N PHE A 259 18.59 11.15 14.60
CA PHE A 259 18.25 12.55 14.80
C PHE A 259 18.69 13.08 16.17
N SER A 260 19.43 12.29 16.97
CA SER A 260 19.81 12.64 18.35
C SER A 260 20.67 13.92 18.47
N LEU A 261 21.38 14.28 17.39
CA LEU A 261 22.19 15.50 17.31
C LEU A 261 21.43 16.69 16.71
N CYS A 262 20.18 16.53 16.34
CA CYS A 262 19.35 17.62 15.85
C CYS A 262 18.85 18.47 17.02
N THR A 263 18.86 19.79 16.84
CA THR A 263 18.36 20.74 17.84
C THR A 263 16.99 21.30 17.52
N ASP A 264 16.47 21.06 16.29
CA ASP A 264 15.10 21.40 15.96
C ASP A 264 14.14 20.54 16.81
N PRO A 265 13.19 21.15 17.52
CA PRO A 265 12.28 20.43 18.42
C PRO A 265 11.38 19.39 17.72
N ARG A 266 11.22 19.50 16.40
CA ARG A 266 10.40 18.58 15.59
C ARG A 266 11.15 17.29 15.21
N ALA A 267 12.48 17.25 15.38
CA ALA A 267 13.32 16.13 14.94
C ALA A 267 12.92 14.80 15.62
N LYS A 268 12.56 14.84 16.91
CA LYS A 268 12.11 13.67 17.66
C LYS A 268 10.79 13.08 17.11
N GLU A 269 9.88 13.93 16.68
CA GLU A 269 8.62 13.47 16.04
C GLU A 269 8.90 12.87 14.66
N LEU A 270 9.82 13.44 13.88
CA LEU A 270 10.22 12.87 12.60
C LEU A 270 10.85 11.48 12.78
N GLU A 271 11.74 11.33 13.77
CA GLU A 271 12.36 10.04 14.12
C GLU A 271 11.30 8.99 14.48
N ARG A 272 10.34 9.35 15.35
CA ARG A 272 9.23 8.47 15.71
C ARG A 272 8.44 8.01 14.48
N ARG A 273 8.09 8.93 13.59
CA ARG A 273 7.37 8.61 12.34
C ARG A 273 8.17 7.66 11.46
N VAL A 274 9.45 7.89 11.30
CA VAL A 274 10.36 7.06 10.49
C VAL A 274 10.46 5.64 11.05
N VAL A 275 10.82 5.49 12.32
CA VAL A 275 11.03 4.16 12.92
C VAL A 275 9.75 3.34 12.92
N LEU A 276 8.62 3.93 13.31
CA LEU A 276 7.33 3.24 13.28
C LEU A 276 6.88 2.91 11.85
N SER A 277 7.14 3.79 10.87
CA SER A 277 6.81 3.51 9.47
C SER A 277 7.61 2.33 8.91
N GLN A 278 8.90 2.19 9.23
CA GLN A 278 9.70 1.04 8.83
C GLN A 278 9.05 -0.27 9.33
N TYR A 279 8.72 -0.34 10.61
CA TYR A 279 8.04 -1.49 11.20
C TYR A 279 6.70 -1.79 10.52
N LEU A 280 5.84 -0.76 10.40
CA LEU A 280 4.48 -0.91 9.84
C LEU A 280 4.48 -1.37 8.38
N LEU A 281 5.37 -0.84 7.55
CA LEU A 281 5.46 -1.25 6.14
C LEU A 281 6.01 -2.68 6.02
N ALA A 282 6.96 -3.07 6.86
CA ALA A 282 7.51 -4.42 6.87
C ALA A 282 6.44 -5.47 7.24
N ILE A 283 5.55 -5.19 8.20
CA ILE A 283 4.50 -6.14 8.59
C ILE A 283 3.28 -6.15 7.66
N GLN A 284 3.05 -5.12 6.86
CA GLN A 284 1.80 -4.96 6.10
C GLN A 284 1.98 -4.92 4.58
N CYS A 285 3.16 -4.54 4.09
CA CYS A 285 3.38 -4.31 2.65
C CYS A 285 4.52 -5.15 2.04
N ALA A 286 5.23 -5.98 2.81
CA ALA A 286 6.38 -6.75 2.35
C ALA A 286 6.01 -8.17 1.86
N GLY A 287 4.76 -8.40 1.46
CA GLY A 287 4.29 -9.69 0.94
C GLY A 287 4.75 -10.00 -0.49
N SER A 288 4.29 -11.13 -1.03
CA SER A 288 4.58 -11.57 -2.40
C SER A 288 3.59 -11.03 -3.44
N VAL A 289 2.65 -10.19 -3.02
CA VAL A 289 1.62 -9.57 -3.88
C VAL A 289 1.46 -8.10 -3.49
N PRO A 290 0.95 -7.24 -4.41
CA PRO A 290 0.69 -5.84 -4.11
C PRO A 290 -0.28 -5.68 -2.93
N PRO A 291 -0.03 -4.76 -1.99
CA PRO A 291 -0.94 -4.51 -0.88
C PRO A 291 -2.15 -3.68 -1.30
N GLN A 292 -3.20 -3.71 -0.49
CA GLN A 292 -4.22 -2.65 -0.49
C GLN A 292 -3.71 -1.41 0.25
N GLU A 293 -4.42 -0.28 0.17
CA GLU A 293 -4.03 0.98 0.85
C GLU A 293 -3.82 0.81 2.36
N THR A 294 -4.63 -0.03 2.98
CA THR A 294 -4.69 -0.26 4.44
C THR A 294 -3.89 -1.50 4.89
N GLY A 295 -3.08 -2.07 4.03
CA GLY A 295 -2.23 -3.23 4.36
C GLY A 295 -3.03 -4.49 4.70
N LEU A 296 -2.78 -5.08 5.88
CA LEU A 296 -3.37 -6.34 6.33
C LEU A 296 -4.15 -6.17 7.65
N THR A 297 -4.95 -5.12 7.80
CA THR A 297 -5.74 -4.90 9.03
C THR A 297 -7.24 -4.79 8.79
N TYR A 298 -7.67 -4.11 7.75
CA TYR A 298 -9.07 -3.99 7.35
C TYR A 298 -9.16 -3.59 5.86
N ASN A 299 -10.36 -3.69 5.27
CA ASN A 299 -10.52 -3.46 3.85
C ASN A 299 -10.58 -1.98 3.47
N SER A 300 -9.87 -1.64 2.39
CA SER A 300 -10.09 -0.46 1.56
C SER A 300 -10.26 -0.94 0.12
N TRP A 301 -11.24 -0.40 -0.63
CA TRP A 301 -11.55 -0.89 -1.97
C TRP A 301 -11.72 -2.41 -2.05
N PHE A 302 -12.50 -2.97 -1.13
CA PHE A 302 -12.74 -4.42 -1.03
C PHE A 302 -11.47 -5.25 -0.77
N GLY A 303 -10.38 -4.63 -0.34
CA GLY A 303 -9.09 -5.27 -0.12
C GLY A 303 -8.31 -5.57 -1.40
N LYS A 304 -8.73 -5.04 -2.55
CA LYS A 304 -8.07 -5.25 -3.85
C LYS A 304 -6.66 -4.67 -3.87
N PHE A 305 -5.80 -5.22 -4.71
CA PHE A 305 -4.46 -4.71 -4.93
C PHE A 305 -4.51 -3.30 -5.48
N HIS A 306 -3.70 -2.42 -4.92
CA HIS A 306 -3.73 -0.99 -5.21
C HIS A 306 -2.47 -0.58 -5.97
N LEU A 307 -2.45 -0.80 -7.31
CA LEU A 307 -1.26 -0.52 -8.11
C LEU A 307 -0.97 0.97 -8.26
N GLU A 308 -1.99 1.82 -8.08
CA GLU A 308 -1.78 3.27 -7.97
C GLU A 308 -0.83 3.63 -6.83
N MET A 309 -0.99 2.97 -5.68
CA MET A 309 -0.22 3.25 -4.47
C MET A 309 1.04 2.37 -4.33
N ILE A 310 1.30 1.45 -5.26
CA ILE A 310 2.40 0.49 -5.11
C ILE A 310 3.77 1.18 -5.00
N TRP A 311 3.96 2.31 -5.69
CA TRP A 311 5.19 3.09 -5.57
C TRP A 311 5.41 3.57 -4.13
N TRP A 312 4.37 4.11 -3.51
CA TRP A 312 4.38 4.57 -2.12
C TRP A 312 4.56 3.42 -1.11
N HIS A 313 4.01 2.24 -1.42
CA HIS A 313 4.17 1.06 -0.57
C HIS A 313 5.55 0.40 -0.67
N GLN A 314 6.28 0.53 -1.79
CA GLN A 314 7.39 -0.34 -2.12
C GLN A 314 8.74 0.37 -2.36
N ALA A 315 8.74 1.62 -2.87
CA ALA A 315 9.98 2.29 -3.28
C ALA A 315 11.00 2.40 -2.13
N HIS A 316 10.52 2.69 -0.94
CA HIS A 316 11.36 2.83 0.24
C HIS A 316 12.15 1.56 0.58
N PHE A 317 11.65 0.34 0.30
CA PHE A 317 12.39 -0.88 0.64
C PHE A 317 13.76 -0.93 -0.03
N ALA A 318 13.84 -0.60 -1.31
CA ALA A 318 15.13 -0.51 -2.01
C ALA A 318 16.05 0.56 -1.42
N LEU A 319 15.48 1.70 -1.04
CA LEU A 319 16.22 2.84 -0.50
C LEU A 319 16.71 2.60 0.95
N TRP A 320 16.00 1.78 1.71
CA TRP A 320 16.32 1.44 3.10
C TRP A 320 17.06 0.10 3.25
N GLY A 321 17.62 -0.46 2.15
CA GLY A 321 18.48 -1.64 2.21
C GLY A 321 17.74 -2.99 2.30
N HIS A 322 16.46 -3.03 1.91
CA HIS A 322 15.62 -4.23 1.85
C HIS A 322 15.10 -4.54 0.42
N PRO A 323 15.97 -4.54 -0.62
CA PRO A 323 15.53 -4.74 -2.00
C PRO A 323 14.82 -6.08 -2.22
N GLU A 324 15.11 -7.11 -1.41
CA GLU A 324 14.42 -8.39 -1.48
C GLU A 324 12.93 -8.31 -1.20
N MET A 325 12.48 -7.35 -0.36
CA MET A 325 11.06 -7.13 -0.09
C MET A 325 10.36 -6.55 -1.31
N LEU A 326 10.98 -5.57 -1.96
CA LEU A 326 10.50 -5.03 -3.23
C LEU A 326 10.46 -6.10 -4.31
N GLY A 327 11.55 -6.87 -4.49
CA GLY A 327 11.65 -7.92 -5.51
C GLY A 327 10.61 -9.03 -5.32
N ARG A 328 10.23 -9.33 -4.06
CA ARG A 328 9.18 -10.29 -3.74
C ARG A 328 7.82 -9.84 -4.28
N THR A 329 7.44 -8.60 -4.03
CA THR A 329 6.16 -8.03 -4.50
C THR A 329 6.13 -7.88 -6.02
N LEU A 330 7.23 -7.47 -6.65
CA LEU A 330 7.29 -7.32 -8.11
C LEU A 330 7.10 -8.63 -8.87
N GLY A 331 7.36 -9.78 -8.25
CA GLY A 331 7.10 -11.08 -8.88
C GLY A 331 5.64 -11.32 -9.28
N TRP A 332 4.69 -10.65 -8.62
CA TRP A 332 3.28 -10.74 -8.98
C TRP A 332 2.97 -10.22 -10.41
N TYR A 333 3.70 -9.23 -10.89
CA TYR A 333 3.48 -8.67 -12.22
C TYR A 333 3.66 -9.70 -13.36
N GLU A 334 4.53 -10.70 -13.16
CA GLU A 334 4.69 -11.81 -14.11
C GLU A 334 3.41 -12.65 -14.22
N GLN A 335 2.70 -12.85 -13.11
CA GLN A 335 1.45 -13.62 -13.07
C GLN A 335 0.29 -12.82 -13.68
N ALA A 336 0.28 -11.51 -13.51
CA ALA A 336 -0.77 -10.62 -14.00
C ALA A 336 -0.59 -10.19 -15.47
N GLU A 337 0.60 -10.39 -16.05
CA GLU A 337 0.96 -9.95 -17.42
C GLU A 337 -0.06 -10.39 -18.47
N PRO A 338 -0.55 -11.65 -18.52
CA PRO A 338 -1.52 -12.05 -19.56
C PRO A 338 -2.84 -11.27 -19.49
N ILE A 339 -3.30 -10.94 -18.31
CA ILE A 339 -4.52 -10.13 -18.12
C ILE A 339 -4.25 -8.66 -18.47
N ALA A 340 -3.10 -8.13 -18.07
CA ALA A 340 -2.70 -6.76 -18.40
C ALA A 340 -2.57 -6.54 -19.91
N ARG A 341 -2.12 -7.55 -20.66
CA ARG A 341 -2.08 -7.56 -22.12
C ARG A 341 -3.49 -7.51 -22.73
N GLN A 342 -4.41 -8.38 -22.27
CA GLN A 342 -5.79 -8.37 -22.71
C GLN A 342 -6.49 -7.02 -22.48
N ILE A 343 -6.15 -6.36 -21.35
CA ILE A 343 -6.67 -5.01 -21.05
C ILE A 343 -6.13 -3.99 -22.06
N ALA A 344 -4.83 -4.01 -22.37
CA ALA A 344 -4.23 -3.13 -23.37
C ALA A 344 -4.89 -3.32 -24.74
N GLU A 345 -4.98 -4.57 -25.23
CA GLU A 345 -5.61 -4.92 -26.49
C GLU A 345 -7.07 -4.46 -26.57
N ARG A 346 -7.86 -4.69 -25.49
CA ARG A 346 -9.25 -4.22 -25.39
C ARG A 346 -9.38 -2.70 -25.50
N GLN A 347 -8.39 -1.98 -24.93
CA GLN A 347 -8.31 -0.51 -25.00
C GLN A 347 -7.74 -0.01 -26.34
N GLY A 348 -7.27 -0.91 -27.22
CA GLY A 348 -6.71 -0.58 -28.53
C GLY A 348 -5.23 -0.19 -28.48
N PHE A 349 -4.49 -0.63 -27.47
CA PHE A 349 -3.07 -0.33 -27.27
C PHE A 349 -2.21 -1.60 -27.33
N GLU A 350 -0.91 -1.40 -27.54
CA GLU A 350 0.12 -2.44 -27.50
C GLU A 350 0.63 -2.67 -26.06
N GLY A 351 1.42 -3.72 -25.86
CA GLY A 351 2.09 -4.02 -24.60
C GLY A 351 1.14 -4.46 -23.49
N VAL A 352 1.33 -3.95 -22.27
CA VAL A 352 0.57 -4.31 -21.06
C VAL A 352 0.04 -3.08 -20.33
N ARG A 353 -1.20 -3.15 -19.86
CA ARG A 353 -1.88 -2.08 -19.13
C ARG A 353 -2.06 -2.43 -17.67
N TRP A 354 -1.41 -1.67 -16.80
CA TRP A 354 -1.53 -1.79 -15.34
C TRP A 354 -2.65 -0.90 -14.81
N MET A 355 -3.66 -1.51 -14.20
CA MET A 355 -4.86 -0.80 -13.73
C MET A 355 -4.68 -0.33 -12.28
N LYS A 356 -5.45 0.71 -11.87
CA LYS A 356 -5.42 1.24 -10.49
C LYS A 356 -5.63 0.14 -9.46
N MET A 357 -6.71 -0.61 -9.63
CA MET A 357 -7.18 -1.63 -8.70
C MET A 357 -7.42 -2.95 -9.39
N THR A 358 -6.86 -4.01 -8.86
CA THR A 358 -7.02 -5.36 -9.40
C THR A 358 -7.33 -6.38 -8.31
N ASP A 359 -7.90 -7.50 -8.73
CA ASP A 359 -7.93 -8.71 -7.92
C ASP A 359 -6.58 -9.45 -7.97
N PRO A 360 -6.42 -10.58 -7.26
CA PRO A 360 -5.17 -11.36 -7.27
C PRO A 360 -4.71 -11.85 -8.64
N SER A 361 -5.63 -12.03 -9.59
CA SER A 361 -5.33 -12.48 -10.97
C SER A 361 -4.95 -11.34 -11.91
N GLY A 362 -5.09 -10.09 -11.49
CA GLY A 362 -4.86 -8.91 -12.33
C GLY A 362 -6.11 -8.35 -13.00
N ILE A 363 -7.28 -8.96 -12.78
CA ILE A 363 -8.55 -8.45 -13.32
C ILE A 363 -8.91 -7.13 -12.62
N GLU A 364 -9.18 -6.11 -13.43
CA GLU A 364 -9.49 -4.76 -12.94
C GLU A 364 -10.84 -4.67 -12.22
N ALA A 365 -10.92 -3.79 -11.22
CA ALA A 365 -12.18 -3.37 -10.63
C ALA A 365 -12.80 -2.23 -11.47
N PRO A 366 -14.04 -2.37 -12.01
CA PRO A 366 -14.69 -1.32 -12.80
C PRO A 366 -14.74 0.02 -12.04
N SER A 367 -14.32 1.12 -12.69
CA SER A 367 -14.26 2.44 -12.05
C SER A 367 -14.36 3.56 -13.07
N ASN A 368 -15.03 4.67 -12.69
CA ASN A 368 -15.13 5.86 -13.54
C ASN A 368 -13.93 6.82 -13.37
N VAL A 369 -13.03 6.49 -12.46
CA VAL A 369 -11.76 7.19 -12.22
C VAL A 369 -10.61 6.22 -12.46
N GLY A 370 -10.54 5.14 -11.70
CA GLY A 370 -9.41 4.21 -11.70
C GLY A 370 -9.10 3.56 -13.04
N SER A 371 -10.12 3.33 -13.87
CA SER A 371 -9.91 2.76 -15.22
C SER A 371 -9.22 3.72 -16.18
N PHE A 372 -9.28 5.04 -15.93
CA PHE A 372 -8.67 6.08 -16.75
C PHE A 372 -7.36 6.64 -16.21
N LEU A 373 -6.96 6.27 -14.98
CA LEU A 373 -5.69 6.69 -14.42
C LEU A 373 -4.52 6.10 -15.21
N ILE A 374 -3.48 6.89 -15.44
CA ILE A 374 -2.28 6.45 -16.17
C ILE A 374 -0.98 6.61 -15.38
N TRP A 375 -0.96 7.37 -14.31
CA TRP A 375 0.29 7.63 -13.58
C TRP A 375 0.87 6.40 -12.86
N GLN A 376 0.07 5.35 -12.63
CA GLN A 376 0.55 4.06 -12.13
C GLN A 376 1.17 3.18 -13.22
N GLN A 377 0.95 3.48 -14.50
CA GLN A 377 1.46 2.68 -15.61
C GLN A 377 2.98 2.54 -15.58
N PRO A 378 3.78 3.61 -15.36
CA PRO A 378 5.23 3.51 -15.30
C PRO A 378 5.78 2.97 -13.97
N HIS A 379 4.99 2.76 -12.93
CA HIS A 379 5.48 2.34 -11.62
C HIS A 379 6.36 1.09 -11.67
N LEU A 380 5.98 0.10 -12.49
CA LEU A 380 6.78 -1.11 -12.64
C LEU A 380 8.20 -0.80 -13.15
N ILE A 381 8.32 0.07 -14.16
CA ILE A 381 9.63 0.48 -14.72
C ILE A 381 10.47 1.16 -13.63
N TYR A 382 9.87 2.08 -12.87
CA TYR A 382 10.54 2.80 -11.80
C TYR A 382 11.01 1.85 -10.68
N LEU A 383 10.13 0.97 -10.21
CA LEU A 383 10.42 0.03 -9.13
C LEU A 383 11.47 -1.02 -9.55
N ALA A 384 11.42 -1.49 -10.80
CA ALA A 384 12.44 -2.37 -11.35
C ALA A 384 13.81 -1.66 -11.43
N GLU A 385 13.83 -0.37 -11.81
CA GLU A 385 15.06 0.44 -11.79
C GLU A 385 15.61 0.61 -10.38
N LEU A 386 14.76 0.89 -9.38
CA LEU A 386 15.20 0.97 -7.98
C LEU A 386 15.80 -0.35 -7.48
N LEU A 387 15.16 -1.47 -7.84
CA LEU A 387 15.66 -2.80 -7.48
C LEU A 387 17.04 -3.05 -8.10
N TYR A 388 17.20 -2.75 -9.40
CA TYR A 388 18.49 -2.86 -10.09
C TYR A 388 19.55 -1.94 -9.48
N ARG A 389 19.21 -0.69 -9.16
CA ARG A 389 20.15 0.26 -8.54
C ARG A 389 20.60 -0.18 -7.14
N ALA A 390 19.71 -0.82 -6.38
CA ALA A 390 20.04 -1.35 -5.06
C ALA A 390 20.98 -2.56 -5.13
N GLU A 391 20.77 -3.47 -6.10
CA GLU A 391 21.54 -4.71 -6.31
C GLU A 391 21.78 -4.96 -7.81
N PRO A 392 22.71 -4.23 -8.47
CA PRO A 392 22.93 -4.39 -9.90
C PRO A 392 23.34 -5.83 -10.25
N SER A 393 22.53 -6.49 -11.10
CA SER A 393 22.82 -7.85 -11.55
C SER A 393 22.13 -8.19 -12.89
N ASP A 394 22.76 -9.06 -13.67
CA ASP A 394 22.17 -9.57 -14.90
C ASP A 394 20.89 -10.36 -14.65
N SER A 395 20.77 -11.00 -13.49
CA SER A 395 19.57 -11.76 -13.12
C SER A 395 18.34 -10.88 -12.94
N ILE A 396 18.49 -9.67 -12.40
CA ILE A 396 17.40 -8.70 -12.31
C ILE A 396 16.98 -8.22 -13.70
N ILE A 397 17.95 -7.92 -14.58
CA ILE A 397 17.66 -7.55 -15.96
C ILE A 397 16.94 -8.69 -16.69
N GLN A 398 17.44 -9.91 -16.62
CA GLN A 398 16.80 -11.08 -17.26
C GLN A 398 15.38 -11.32 -16.77
N LYS A 399 15.15 -11.14 -15.47
CA LYS A 399 13.84 -11.37 -14.86
C LYS A 399 12.81 -10.32 -15.28
N TYR A 400 13.16 -9.04 -15.25
CA TYR A 400 12.16 -7.97 -15.39
C TYR A 400 12.17 -7.25 -16.73
N ASN A 401 13.21 -7.43 -17.60
CA ASN A 401 13.31 -6.68 -18.85
C ASN A 401 12.09 -6.86 -19.76
N LYS A 402 11.53 -8.08 -19.87
CA LYS A 402 10.32 -8.31 -20.67
C LYS A 402 9.17 -7.40 -20.20
N LEU A 403 8.87 -7.37 -18.90
CA LEU A 403 7.80 -6.54 -18.34
C LEU A 403 8.07 -5.04 -18.51
N VAL A 404 9.32 -4.62 -18.35
CA VAL A 404 9.74 -3.23 -18.59
C VAL A 404 9.48 -2.84 -20.03
N GLN A 405 9.85 -3.69 -21.02
CA GLN A 405 9.65 -3.42 -22.43
C GLN A 405 8.14 -3.38 -22.78
N GLU A 406 7.36 -4.35 -22.35
CA GLU A 406 5.93 -4.42 -22.63
C GLU A 406 5.15 -3.26 -21.98
N THR A 407 5.59 -2.80 -20.80
CA THR A 407 5.07 -1.58 -20.15
C THR A 407 5.36 -0.34 -21.00
N ALA A 408 6.58 -0.23 -21.54
CA ALA A 408 6.99 0.87 -22.41
C ALA A 408 6.27 0.81 -23.79
N GLU A 409 6.00 -0.36 -24.34
CA GLU A 409 5.20 -0.53 -25.56
C GLU A 409 3.80 0.08 -25.38
N PHE A 410 3.14 -0.19 -24.24
CA PHE A 410 1.87 0.46 -23.92
C PHE A 410 2.03 1.98 -23.87
N MET A 411 3.05 2.48 -23.16
CA MET A 411 3.29 3.91 -23.01
C MET A 411 3.54 4.61 -24.34
N TYR A 412 4.25 3.95 -25.26
CA TYR A 412 4.46 4.46 -26.61
C TYR A 412 3.16 4.50 -27.41
N SER A 413 2.39 3.41 -27.41
CA SER A 413 1.13 3.32 -28.17
C SER A 413 0.03 4.24 -27.62
N PHE A 414 0.07 4.57 -26.32
CA PHE A 414 -0.87 5.49 -25.68
C PHE A 414 -0.60 6.97 -26.06
N ALA A 415 0.66 7.34 -26.23
CA ALA A 415 1.03 8.71 -26.59
C ALA A 415 0.55 9.05 -28.01
N THR A 416 -0.06 10.20 -28.18
CA THR A 416 -0.62 10.63 -29.47
C THR A 416 0.29 11.66 -30.12
N TYR A 417 0.68 11.44 -31.39
CA TYR A 417 1.46 12.42 -32.13
C TYR A 417 0.60 13.57 -32.65
N ASP A 418 0.84 14.77 -32.15
CA ASP A 418 0.24 16.03 -32.59
C ASP A 418 1.05 16.60 -33.76
N LYS A 419 0.55 16.34 -34.99
CA LYS A 419 1.24 16.73 -36.24
C LYS A 419 1.34 18.24 -36.43
N GLU A 420 0.40 19.01 -35.89
CA GLU A 420 0.37 20.48 -36.07
C GLU A 420 1.50 21.13 -35.27
N ASN A 421 1.80 20.60 -34.10
CA ASN A 421 2.81 21.13 -33.20
C ASN A 421 4.11 20.30 -33.15
N ASP A 422 4.22 19.25 -33.98
CA ASP A 422 5.37 18.32 -34.02
C ASP A 422 5.78 17.78 -32.65
N ARG A 423 4.82 17.31 -31.88
CA ARG A 423 5.04 16.80 -30.51
C ARG A 423 4.16 15.60 -30.18
N TYR A 424 4.55 14.84 -29.17
CA TYR A 424 3.70 13.81 -28.56
C TYR A 424 2.93 14.39 -27.38
N ILE A 425 1.64 14.06 -27.29
CA ILE A 425 0.73 14.48 -26.21
C ILE A 425 0.12 13.29 -25.50
N LEU A 426 -0.24 13.47 -24.24
CA LEU A 426 -1.04 12.53 -23.46
C LEU A 426 -2.45 13.09 -23.33
N LYS A 427 -3.46 12.32 -23.75
CA LYS A 427 -4.88 12.71 -23.68
C LYS A 427 -5.78 11.50 -23.36
N GLY A 428 -7.04 11.72 -23.07
CA GLY A 428 -8.00 10.62 -22.81
C GLY A 428 -7.69 9.85 -21.53
N ALA A 429 -7.15 10.53 -20.51
CA ALA A 429 -6.79 9.93 -19.24
C ALA A 429 -7.17 10.83 -18.07
N ILE A 430 -7.32 10.23 -16.89
CA ILE A 430 -7.36 10.95 -15.62
C ILE A 430 -5.94 10.92 -15.05
N PRO A 431 -5.36 12.08 -14.67
CA PRO A 431 -4.06 12.15 -14.03
C PRO A 431 -4.14 11.81 -12.53
N ALA A 432 -3.00 11.84 -11.84
CA ALA A 432 -2.95 11.70 -10.39
C ALA A 432 -3.85 12.71 -9.67
N GLN A 433 -4.02 13.92 -10.22
CA GLN A 433 -5.03 14.87 -9.75
C GLN A 433 -6.42 14.45 -10.26
N GLU A 434 -7.13 13.65 -9.50
CA GLU A 434 -8.37 12.97 -9.90
C GLU A 434 -9.58 13.92 -10.13
N THR A 435 -9.45 15.20 -9.86
CA THR A 435 -10.48 16.22 -10.16
C THR A 435 -10.59 16.55 -11.65
N LEU A 436 -9.59 16.20 -12.47
CA LEU A 436 -9.63 16.30 -13.91
C LEU A 436 -10.36 15.10 -14.54
N ARG A 437 -10.95 15.28 -15.73
CA ARG A 437 -11.72 14.23 -16.40
C ARG A 437 -11.00 13.77 -17.68
N ALA A 438 -11.09 12.49 -17.98
CA ALA A 438 -10.42 11.91 -19.15
C ALA A 438 -10.78 12.61 -20.49
N ALA A 439 -12.04 13.03 -20.65
CA ALA A 439 -12.48 13.68 -21.88
C ALA A 439 -11.85 15.06 -22.13
N ASP A 440 -11.47 15.75 -21.07
CA ASP A 440 -11.04 17.15 -21.12
C ASP A 440 -9.54 17.33 -20.82
N THR A 441 -8.84 16.28 -20.41
CA THR A 441 -7.44 16.36 -19.98
C THR A 441 -6.47 16.12 -21.12
N VAL A 442 -5.59 17.08 -21.34
CA VAL A 442 -4.45 16.99 -22.28
C VAL A 442 -3.18 17.42 -21.55
N ASN A 443 -2.14 16.63 -21.68
CA ASN A 443 -0.80 16.93 -21.16
C ASN A 443 -0.75 17.27 -19.66
N PRO A 444 -1.16 16.37 -18.78
CA PRO A 444 -0.95 16.57 -17.34
C PRO A 444 0.56 16.49 -17.03
N PRO A 445 1.10 17.40 -16.21
CA PRO A 445 2.55 17.62 -16.07
C PRO A 445 3.30 16.45 -15.44
N PHE A 446 2.75 15.84 -14.39
CA PHE A 446 3.38 14.69 -13.73
C PHE A 446 3.47 13.49 -14.68
N GLU A 447 2.41 13.19 -15.39
CA GLU A 447 2.36 12.07 -16.33
C GLU A 447 3.29 12.30 -17.53
N LEU A 448 3.38 13.50 -18.06
CA LEU A 448 4.37 13.83 -19.11
C LEU A 448 5.81 13.58 -18.63
N SER A 449 6.14 14.09 -17.45
CA SER A 449 7.46 13.88 -16.84
C SER A 449 7.73 12.40 -16.57
N TYR A 450 6.72 11.64 -16.15
CA TYR A 450 6.85 10.22 -15.89
C TYR A 450 7.04 9.41 -17.19
N TRP A 451 6.32 9.76 -18.26
CA TRP A 451 6.57 9.16 -19.59
C TRP A 451 8.01 9.42 -20.04
N HIS A 452 8.48 10.66 -19.93
CA HIS A 452 9.87 11.00 -20.28
C HIS A 452 10.88 10.14 -19.51
N TYR A 453 10.75 10.07 -18.19
CA TYR A 453 11.63 9.29 -17.32
C TYR A 453 11.59 7.79 -17.62
N ALA A 454 10.40 7.20 -17.60
CA ALA A 454 10.24 5.77 -17.71
C ALA A 454 10.61 5.22 -19.11
N MET A 455 10.31 5.97 -20.18
CA MET A 455 10.75 5.59 -21.53
C MET A 455 12.26 5.64 -21.66
N GLY A 456 12.92 6.61 -21.01
CA GLY A 456 14.38 6.67 -20.92
C GLY A 456 14.98 5.47 -20.18
N VAL A 457 14.38 5.10 -19.05
CA VAL A 457 14.77 3.90 -18.28
C VAL A 457 14.58 2.63 -19.10
N ALA A 458 13.45 2.48 -19.80
CA ALA A 458 13.18 1.32 -20.64
C ALA A 458 14.23 1.16 -21.75
N GLN A 459 14.67 2.25 -22.37
CA GLN A 459 15.79 2.22 -23.34
C GLN A 459 17.10 1.81 -22.69
N ALA A 460 17.42 2.33 -21.50
CA ALA A 460 18.63 1.91 -20.76
C ALA A 460 18.59 0.43 -20.37
N TRP A 461 17.41 -0.11 -20.07
CA TRP A 461 17.23 -1.54 -19.80
C TRP A 461 17.46 -2.41 -21.03
N ARG A 462 17.08 -1.93 -22.24
CA ARG A 462 17.43 -2.61 -23.50
C ARG A 462 18.96 -2.72 -23.65
N GLU A 463 19.65 -1.62 -23.46
CA GLU A 463 21.12 -1.57 -23.57
C GLU A 463 21.78 -2.51 -22.54
N ARG A 464 21.31 -2.53 -21.29
CA ARG A 464 21.78 -3.47 -20.25
C ARG A 464 21.50 -4.92 -20.60
N ALA A 465 20.41 -5.19 -21.32
CA ALA A 465 20.05 -6.52 -21.82
C ALA A 465 20.77 -6.90 -23.15
N GLY A 466 21.65 -6.06 -23.66
CA GLY A 466 22.32 -6.26 -24.95
C GLY A 466 21.44 -6.08 -26.18
N MET A 467 20.33 -5.38 -26.05
CA MET A 467 19.38 -5.07 -27.11
C MET A 467 19.63 -3.67 -27.67
N GLU A 468 19.37 -3.47 -28.96
CA GLU A 468 19.39 -2.12 -29.55
C GLU A 468 18.24 -1.25 -29.01
N ARG A 469 18.47 0.06 -28.94
CA ARG A 469 17.41 1.04 -28.63
C ARG A 469 16.33 1.01 -29.71
N VAL A 470 15.09 1.35 -29.33
CA VAL A 470 13.98 1.53 -30.28
C VAL A 470 13.99 2.98 -30.74
N PRO A 471 14.29 3.28 -32.02
CA PRO A 471 14.42 4.67 -32.51
C PRO A 471 13.14 5.49 -32.32
N GLU A 472 11.97 4.88 -32.46
CA GLU A 472 10.67 5.53 -32.29
C GLU A 472 10.45 5.99 -30.85
N TRP A 473 10.96 5.25 -29.86
CA TRP A 473 10.90 5.64 -28.45
C TRP A 473 11.82 6.84 -28.17
N ASP A 474 12.98 6.90 -28.81
CA ASP A 474 13.88 8.05 -28.71
C ASP A 474 13.23 9.31 -29.30
N VAL A 475 12.50 9.17 -30.42
CA VAL A 475 11.73 10.26 -31.02
C VAL A 475 10.61 10.71 -30.08
N LEU A 476 9.90 9.79 -29.42
CA LEU A 476 8.89 10.13 -28.43
C LEU A 476 9.51 10.90 -27.25
N ILE A 477 10.60 10.40 -26.66
CA ILE A 477 11.29 11.06 -25.54
C ILE A 477 11.73 12.46 -25.92
N GLU A 478 12.22 12.65 -27.15
CA GLU A 478 12.69 13.95 -27.63
C GLU A 478 11.54 14.93 -27.87
N LYS A 479 10.40 14.43 -28.38
CA LYS A 479 9.26 15.26 -28.81
C LYS A 479 8.07 15.25 -27.83
N LEU A 480 8.22 14.74 -26.61
CA LEU A 480 7.17 14.89 -25.60
C LEU A 480 6.88 16.39 -25.37
N SER A 481 5.60 16.70 -25.25
CA SER A 481 5.15 18.07 -24.99
C SER A 481 5.84 18.65 -23.75
N PRO A 482 6.34 19.90 -23.79
CA PRO A 482 6.74 20.59 -22.57
C PRO A 482 5.54 20.77 -21.63
N LEU A 483 5.80 20.96 -20.34
CA LEU A 483 4.77 21.23 -19.36
C LEU A 483 4.13 22.61 -19.61
N ALA A 484 2.80 22.66 -19.65
CA ALA A 484 2.07 23.91 -19.83
C ALA A 484 2.09 24.76 -18.56
N TYR A 485 2.20 26.10 -18.74
CA TYR A 485 2.24 27.08 -17.66
C TYR A 485 1.43 28.34 -18.01
N ASN A 486 1.08 29.13 -17.01
CA ASN A 486 0.34 30.39 -17.17
C ASN A 486 1.28 31.64 -17.28
N GLU A 487 0.70 32.81 -17.38
CA GLU A 487 1.43 34.11 -17.47
C GLU A 487 2.28 34.41 -16.23
N ASP A 488 1.93 33.86 -15.06
CA ASP A 488 2.68 33.99 -13.81
C ASP A 488 3.80 32.92 -13.68
N HIS A 489 4.07 32.17 -14.75
CA HIS A 489 5.03 31.08 -14.78
C HIS A 489 4.75 29.99 -13.74
N LEU A 490 3.46 29.65 -13.55
CA LEU A 490 2.99 28.53 -12.74
C LEU A 490 2.56 27.38 -13.64
N TYR A 491 3.02 26.17 -13.37
CA TYR A 491 2.62 25.00 -14.13
C TYR A 491 1.15 24.66 -13.91
N LEU A 492 0.42 24.38 -14.99
CA LEU A 492 -1.01 24.06 -14.97
C LEU A 492 -1.23 22.59 -14.56
N ALA A 493 -2.40 22.28 -14.02
CA ALA A 493 -2.82 20.90 -13.72
C ALA A 493 -2.93 20.02 -14.99
N ALA A 494 -3.23 20.64 -16.12
CA ALA A 494 -3.16 20.08 -17.47
C ALA A 494 -3.11 21.24 -18.46
N GLU A 495 -2.64 21.03 -19.69
CA GLU A 495 -2.60 22.05 -20.75
C GLU A 495 -3.99 22.65 -21.01
N THR A 496 -5.03 21.85 -20.89
CA THR A 496 -6.43 22.23 -21.04
C THR A 496 -7.06 22.89 -19.81
N ALA A 497 -6.40 22.85 -18.66
CA ALA A 497 -6.88 23.43 -17.39
C ALA A 497 -6.29 24.84 -17.19
N THR A 498 -6.58 25.77 -18.11
CA THR A 498 -6.02 27.15 -18.12
C THR A 498 -6.45 28.00 -16.92
N ASP A 499 -7.49 27.60 -16.21
CA ASP A 499 -8.02 28.21 -14.99
C ASP A 499 -7.59 27.50 -13.70
N THR A 500 -6.52 26.70 -13.75
CA THR A 500 -5.99 25.89 -12.63
C THR A 500 -5.98 26.65 -11.29
N TYR A 501 -5.46 27.88 -11.29
CA TYR A 501 -5.28 28.67 -10.06
C TYR A 501 -6.48 29.58 -9.72
N LYS A 502 -7.58 29.45 -10.46
CA LYS A 502 -8.83 30.23 -10.27
C LYS A 502 -10.00 29.34 -9.86
N ASP A 503 -9.97 28.06 -10.18
CA ASP A 503 -11.01 27.10 -9.87
C ASP A 503 -10.56 26.18 -8.72
N ILE A 504 -11.32 26.17 -7.63
CA ILE A 504 -11.05 25.35 -6.45
C ILE A 504 -10.98 23.84 -6.75
N ARG A 505 -11.56 23.36 -7.85
CA ARG A 505 -11.46 21.97 -8.28
C ARG A 505 -10.02 21.59 -8.61
N PHE A 506 -9.21 22.54 -9.10
CA PHE A 506 -7.82 22.31 -9.50
C PHE A 506 -6.81 22.70 -8.42
N THR A 507 -7.25 23.23 -7.29
CA THR A 507 -6.42 23.60 -6.14
C THR A 507 -6.80 22.83 -4.87
N SER A 508 -7.45 21.70 -5.04
CA SER A 508 -7.78 20.72 -4.02
C SER A 508 -7.46 19.32 -4.56
N ASP A 509 -7.55 18.28 -3.72
CA ASP A 509 -7.06 16.94 -4.02
C ASP A 509 -5.52 16.91 -4.11
N HIS A 510 -4.93 16.08 -4.94
CA HIS A 510 -3.47 15.99 -5.11
C HIS A 510 -2.89 17.19 -5.87
N MET A 511 -1.82 17.79 -5.35
CA MET A 511 -1.01 18.75 -6.09
C MET A 511 -0.02 18.01 -7.00
N ALA A 512 -0.55 17.18 -7.90
CA ALA A 512 0.22 16.20 -8.68
C ALA A 512 1.32 16.84 -9.57
N VAL A 513 1.20 18.12 -9.91
CA VAL A 513 2.23 18.87 -10.63
C VAL A 513 3.60 18.80 -9.95
N LEU A 514 3.65 18.81 -8.62
CA LEU A 514 4.90 18.69 -7.85
C LEU A 514 5.54 17.31 -7.98
N GLY A 515 4.77 16.27 -8.31
CA GLY A 515 5.29 14.93 -8.58
C GLY A 515 6.25 14.87 -9.76
N ALA A 516 6.14 15.82 -10.70
CA ALA A 516 7.02 15.91 -11.86
C ALA A 516 8.50 16.12 -11.49
N VAL A 517 8.78 16.66 -10.31
CA VAL A 517 10.14 16.85 -9.76
C VAL A 517 10.30 16.10 -8.43
N GLY A 518 9.28 16.04 -7.60
CA GLY A 518 9.37 15.38 -6.29
C GLY A 518 9.63 13.87 -6.40
N ILE A 519 8.78 13.16 -7.12
CA ILE A 519 8.91 11.72 -7.36
C ILE A 519 9.99 11.42 -8.40
N LEU A 520 10.05 12.25 -9.45
CA LEU A 520 10.88 12.05 -10.64
C LEU A 520 12.12 12.96 -10.62
N PRO A 521 13.21 12.57 -11.28
CA PRO A 521 14.34 13.46 -11.48
C PRO A 521 13.96 14.62 -12.40
N MET A 522 14.61 15.76 -12.17
CA MET A 522 14.55 16.91 -13.08
C MET A 522 14.88 16.49 -14.51
N ASN A 523 14.13 16.96 -15.48
CA ASN A 523 14.34 16.64 -16.89
C ASN A 523 14.12 17.87 -17.80
N LYS A 524 14.39 17.72 -19.10
CA LYS A 524 14.32 18.83 -20.09
C LYS A 524 12.94 19.46 -20.29
N LEU A 525 11.86 18.80 -19.86
CA LEU A 525 10.49 19.32 -19.98
C LEU A 525 10.20 20.40 -18.92
N ILE A 526 11.07 20.56 -17.92
CA ILE A 526 10.81 21.31 -16.69
C ILE A 526 11.80 22.49 -16.57
N ASN A 527 11.24 23.68 -16.34
CA ASN A 527 11.99 24.83 -15.89
C ASN A 527 11.96 24.89 -14.36
N ALA A 528 13.12 24.86 -13.72
CA ALA A 528 13.25 24.82 -12.26
C ALA A 528 12.65 26.07 -11.57
N ASP A 529 12.76 27.24 -12.18
CA ASP A 529 12.21 28.48 -11.61
C ASP A 529 10.68 28.46 -11.65
N TYR A 530 10.08 27.94 -12.73
CA TYR A 530 8.63 27.77 -12.83
C TYR A 530 8.10 26.75 -11.82
N MET A 531 8.84 25.67 -11.60
CA MET A 531 8.45 24.71 -10.59
C MET A 531 8.57 25.29 -9.18
N ARG A 532 9.61 26.10 -8.92
CA ARG A 532 9.75 26.80 -7.63
C ARG A 532 8.60 27.79 -7.41
N ASN A 533 8.23 28.58 -8.43
CA ASN A 533 7.06 29.46 -8.36
C ASN A 533 5.78 28.66 -8.08
N THR A 534 5.64 27.49 -8.71
CA THR A 534 4.49 26.60 -8.52
C THR A 534 4.46 26.04 -7.10
N LEU A 535 5.59 25.59 -6.58
CA LEU A 535 5.72 25.14 -5.19
C LEU A 535 5.35 26.23 -4.19
N ASP A 536 5.84 27.47 -4.41
CA ASP A 536 5.54 28.63 -3.55
C ASP A 536 4.05 28.92 -3.55
N TRP A 537 3.45 28.95 -4.74
CA TRP A 537 2.00 29.16 -4.85
C TRP A 537 1.19 28.06 -4.15
N VAL A 538 1.55 26.79 -4.37
CA VAL A 538 0.91 25.63 -3.72
C VAL A 538 1.04 25.71 -2.21
N TRP A 539 2.25 26.04 -1.72
CA TRP A 539 2.52 26.18 -0.30
C TRP A 539 1.57 27.16 0.39
N ASP A 540 1.35 28.29 -0.20
CA ASP A 540 0.57 29.39 0.37
C ASP A 540 -0.94 29.26 0.14
N ASN A 541 -1.38 28.64 -0.96
CA ASN A 541 -2.76 28.76 -1.45
C ASN A 541 -3.50 27.41 -1.59
N TRP A 542 -2.80 26.25 -1.60
CA TRP A 542 -3.48 24.98 -1.81
C TRP A 542 -4.43 24.63 -0.68
N ASN A 543 -5.52 23.93 -1.00
CA ASN A 543 -6.46 23.46 0.01
C ASN A 543 -5.94 22.21 0.74
N TRP A 544 -4.95 22.39 1.62
CA TRP A 544 -4.29 21.32 2.38
C TRP A 544 -5.25 20.45 3.21
N ASN A 545 -6.47 20.89 3.48
CA ASN A 545 -7.48 20.08 4.16
C ASN A 545 -8.17 19.04 3.25
N LYS A 546 -7.91 19.13 1.93
CA LYS A 546 -8.44 18.23 0.90
C LYS A 546 -7.34 17.39 0.23
N THR A 547 -6.15 17.32 0.81
CA THR A 547 -5.03 16.53 0.35
C THR A 547 -5.03 15.14 0.97
N TRP A 548 -4.05 14.31 0.57
CA TRP A 548 -3.86 12.95 1.03
C TRP A 548 -2.49 12.78 1.70
N GLY A 549 -2.32 11.73 2.48
CA GLY A 549 -1.11 11.53 3.28
C GLY A 549 0.19 11.47 2.47
N TRP A 550 0.17 11.06 1.21
CA TRP A 550 1.37 11.01 0.37
C TRP A 550 1.72 12.36 -0.32
N ASP A 551 0.81 13.33 -0.31
CA ASP A 551 1.08 14.67 -0.88
C ASP A 551 2.18 15.41 -0.11
N TYR A 552 2.27 15.21 1.20
CA TYR A 552 3.29 15.85 2.05
C TYR A 552 4.71 15.36 1.74
N PRO A 553 5.01 14.05 1.69
CA PRO A 553 6.33 13.60 1.26
C PRO A 553 6.63 13.90 -0.21
N MET A 554 5.64 13.92 -1.11
CA MET A 554 5.84 14.38 -2.49
C MET A 554 6.29 15.84 -2.53
N THR A 555 5.62 16.72 -1.79
CA THR A 555 5.99 18.13 -1.66
C THR A 555 7.39 18.28 -1.02
N ALA A 556 7.71 17.45 -0.03
CA ALA A 556 9.04 17.47 0.60
C ALA A 556 10.16 17.11 -0.38
N MET A 557 9.94 16.10 -1.22
CA MET A 557 10.90 15.69 -2.24
C MET A 557 11.07 16.76 -3.33
N ASP A 558 9.97 17.38 -3.77
CA ASP A 558 10.00 18.49 -4.72
C ASP A 558 10.79 19.68 -4.16
N ALA A 559 10.47 20.11 -2.95
CA ALA A 559 11.17 21.18 -2.25
C ALA A 559 12.68 20.88 -2.07
N ALA A 560 13.02 19.63 -1.70
CA ALA A 560 14.42 19.22 -1.55
C ALA A 560 15.20 19.36 -2.86
N ARG A 561 14.65 18.86 -3.98
CA ARG A 561 15.28 18.95 -5.31
C ARG A 561 15.41 20.40 -5.82
N LEU A 562 14.50 21.28 -5.40
CA LEU A 562 14.53 22.71 -5.76
C LEU A 562 15.45 23.53 -4.83
N GLY A 563 16.09 22.91 -3.83
CA GLY A 563 16.97 23.59 -2.89
C GLY A 563 16.24 24.38 -1.80
N GLU A 564 15.02 23.95 -1.42
CA GLU A 564 14.16 24.55 -0.40
C GLU A 564 14.04 23.60 0.83
N PRO A 565 15.14 23.28 1.53
CA PRO A 565 15.14 22.24 2.56
C PRO A 565 14.27 22.55 3.78
N GLU A 566 14.03 23.85 4.09
CA GLU A 566 13.10 24.26 5.14
C GLU A 566 11.65 23.88 4.80
N LYS A 567 11.25 24.04 3.54
CA LYS A 567 9.96 23.58 3.06
C LYS A 567 9.89 22.07 3.01
N ALA A 568 10.99 21.39 2.67
CA ALA A 568 11.04 19.92 2.66
C ALA A 568 10.73 19.35 4.04
N VAL A 569 11.43 19.81 5.09
CA VAL A 569 11.13 19.43 6.48
C VAL A 569 9.75 19.90 6.91
N GLY A 570 9.38 21.13 6.52
CA GLY A 570 8.09 21.73 6.84
C GLY A 570 6.92 20.90 6.29
N ALA A 571 7.03 20.39 5.06
CA ALA A 571 6.01 19.54 4.46
C ALA A 571 5.82 18.22 5.24
N LEU A 572 6.91 17.51 5.57
CA LEU A 572 6.84 16.27 6.33
C LEU A 572 6.19 16.44 7.71
N LEU A 573 6.29 17.62 8.30
CA LEU A 573 5.84 17.92 9.66
C LEU A 573 4.69 18.93 9.71
N MET A 574 4.08 19.24 8.56
CA MET A 574 2.94 20.17 8.46
C MET A 574 1.78 19.67 9.34
N ASP A 575 1.26 20.56 10.19
CA ASP A 575 0.12 20.25 11.08
C ASP A 575 -1.20 20.30 10.30
N LYS A 576 -1.54 19.19 9.67
CA LYS A 576 -2.78 18.96 8.93
C LYS A 576 -3.35 17.58 9.27
N ARG A 577 -4.66 17.45 9.21
CA ARG A 577 -5.37 16.19 9.53
C ARG A 577 -4.78 15.00 8.76
N THR A 578 -4.59 15.12 7.47
CA THR A 578 -4.12 14.03 6.59
C THR A 578 -2.62 13.77 6.70
N ASN A 579 -1.89 14.61 7.46
CA ASN A 579 -0.49 14.40 7.84
C ASN A 579 -0.34 13.99 9.31
N THR A 580 -1.43 13.56 9.94
CA THR A 580 -1.41 13.04 11.32
C THR A 580 -0.85 11.61 11.32
N TYR A 581 0.09 11.35 12.22
CA TYR A 581 0.59 10.01 12.51
C TYR A 581 0.11 9.60 13.90
N LEU A 582 -0.74 8.60 13.96
CA LEU A 582 -1.35 8.11 15.20
C LEU A 582 -0.28 7.62 16.19
N VAL A 583 -0.69 7.37 17.44
CA VAL A 583 0.21 6.87 18.48
C VAL A 583 0.90 5.57 18.05
N ASN A 584 0.20 4.70 17.33
CA ASN A 584 0.74 3.45 16.77
C ASN A 584 1.57 3.64 15.48
N GLY A 585 1.77 4.88 15.02
CA GLY A 585 2.61 5.22 13.87
C GLY A 585 1.90 5.28 12.53
N HIS A 586 0.67 4.80 12.40
CA HIS A 586 -0.04 4.86 11.11
C HIS A 586 -0.36 6.30 10.70
N ASN A 587 -0.11 6.65 9.45
CA ASN A 587 -0.67 7.85 8.85
C ASN A 587 -2.20 7.72 8.78
N TYR A 588 -2.90 8.80 9.11
CA TYR A 588 -4.36 8.86 9.20
C TYR A 588 -4.92 9.78 8.11
N GLN A 589 -5.82 9.28 7.30
CA GLN A 589 -6.49 10.07 6.26
C GLN A 589 -7.83 10.65 6.75
N ASP A 590 -8.76 9.79 7.12
CA ASP A 590 -10.10 10.16 7.63
C ASP A 590 -10.73 9.00 8.42
N GLY A 591 -11.98 9.16 8.86
CA GLY A 591 -12.70 8.13 9.61
C GLY A 591 -12.95 6.82 8.83
N ARG A 592 -12.87 6.86 7.49
CA ARG A 592 -12.98 5.71 6.61
C ARG A 592 -11.61 5.05 6.38
N LEU A 593 -10.57 5.86 6.23
CA LEU A 593 -9.17 5.42 6.01
C LEU A 593 -8.30 5.82 7.21
N ARG A 594 -8.48 5.09 8.32
CA ARG A 594 -7.75 5.33 9.57
C ARG A 594 -6.32 4.83 9.55
N ILE A 595 -5.98 3.99 8.58
CA ILE A 595 -4.65 3.55 8.20
C ILE A 595 -4.46 3.94 6.75
N TYR A 596 -3.38 4.70 6.47
CA TYR A 596 -3.07 5.13 5.11
C TYR A 596 -1.57 4.96 4.84
N LEU A 597 -1.17 3.73 4.55
CA LEU A 597 0.23 3.34 4.39
C LEU A 597 0.99 4.04 3.25
N PRO A 598 0.33 4.55 2.18
CA PRO A 598 1.01 5.41 1.22
C PRO A 598 1.70 6.63 1.85
N GLY A 599 1.10 7.22 2.89
CA GLY A 599 1.74 8.31 3.66
C GLY A 599 2.97 7.83 4.42
N ASN A 600 2.91 6.65 5.05
CA ASN A 600 4.05 6.06 5.76
C ASN A 600 5.22 5.74 4.82
N GLY A 601 4.95 5.10 3.67
CA GLY A 601 5.99 4.76 2.70
C GLY A 601 6.56 5.98 1.99
N GLY A 602 5.72 6.97 1.69
CA GLY A 602 6.16 8.26 1.17
C GLY A 602 7.11 8.97 2.11
N LEU A 603 6.79 9.00 3.41
CA LEU A 603 7.67 9.55 4.45
C LEU A 603 9.06 8.90 4.42
N LEU A 604 9.12 7.57 4.39
CA LEU A 604 10.38 6.83 4.33
C LEU A 604 11.17 7.16 3.06
N THR A 605 10.49 7.23 1.91
CA THR A 605 11.13 7.57 0.63
C THR A 605 11.70 8.98 0.65
N ALA A 606 10.93 9.96 1.14
CA ALA A 606 11.38 11.34 1.25
C ALA A 606 12.58 11.49 2.20
N VAL A 607 12.54 10.85 3.38
CA VAL A 607 13.65 10.93 4.34
C VAL A 607 14.91 10.26 3.80
N ALA A 608 14.80 9.10 3.13
CA ALA A 608 15.94 8.45 2.49
C ALA A 608 16.56 9.37 1.43
N MET A 609 15.74 9.98 0.57
CA MET A 609 16.20 10.95 -0.43
C MET A 609 16.84 12.19 0.21
N MET A 610 16.24 12.76 1.25
CA MET A 610 16.78 13.95 1.94
C MET A 610 18.11 13.66 2.62
N CYS A 611 18.36 12.42 3.05
CA CYS A 611 19.63 11.97 3.64
C CYS A 611 20.67 11.60 2.57
N ALA A 612 20.37 10.59 1.76
CA ALA A 612 21.30 9.97 0.80
C ALA A 612 21.40 10.73 -0.52
N GLY A 613 20.47 11.67 -0.77
CA GLY A 613 20.44 12.46 -1.99
C GLY A 613 19.76 11.76 -3.17
N TRP A 614 20.02 12.30 -4.34
CA TRP A 614 19.52 11.84 -5.64
C TRP A 614 20.58 12.06 -6.71
N ASP A 615 20.38 11.53 -7.89
CA ASP A 615 21.31 11.71 -9.00
C ASP A 615 21.53 13.20 -9.29
N GLY A 616 22.78 13.63 -9.19
CA GLY A 616 23.17 15.03 -9.36
C GLY A 616 23.06 15.91 -8.11
N SER A 617 22.61 15.39 -6.96
CA SER A 617 22.66 16.14 -5.70
C SER A 617 24.09 16.25 -5.15
N GLU A 618 24.36 17.32 -4.42
CA GLU A 618 25.68 17.58 -3.85
C GLU A 618 25.63 17.68 -2.31
N GLY A 619 26.72 17.28 -1.68
CA GLY A 619 26.90 17.40 -0.23
C GLY A 619 26.25 16.29 0.58
N ILE A 620 26.31 16.41 1.90
CA ILE A 620 25.76 15.48 2.89
C ILE A 620 24.37 15.98 3.27
N ASN A 621 23.38 15.07 3.35
CA ASN A 621 21.99 15.40 3.70
C ASN A 621 21.40 16.53 2.83
N PRO A 622 21.42 16.44 1.50
CA PRO A 622 21.10 17.57 0.62
C PRO A 622 19.67 18.10 0.82
N GLY A 623 18.75 17.30 1.34
CA GLY A 623 17.36 17.68 1.58
C GLY A 623 17.11 18.29 2.97
N PHE A 624 18.10 18.40 3.86
CA PHE A 624 17.94 19.00 5.18
C PHE A 624 18.55 20.39 5.28
N PRO A 625 17.98 21.30 6.12
CA PRO A 625 18.52 22.64 6.36
C PRO A 625 19.98 22.62 6.82
N LYS A 626 20.75 23.66 6.42
CA LYS A 626 22.20 23.77 6.71
C LYS A 626 22.52 24.78 7.81
N ASP A 627 21.53 25.24 8.53
CA ASP A 627 21.64 26.23 9.63
C ASP A 627 22.21 25.62 10.94
N GLY A 628 22.52 24.31 10.95
CA GLY A 628 23.03 23.58 12.08
C GLY A 628 21.97 22.98 13.02
N THR A 629 20.68 23.18 12.74
CA THR A 629 19.57 22.59 13.53
C THR A 629 19.30 21.14 13.19
N TRP A 630 19.62 20.70 11.95
CA TRP A 630 19.41 19.34 11.44
C TRP A 630 20.73 18.60 11.20
N ASN A 631 21.34 18.12 12.28
CA ASN A 631 22.54 17.28 12.21
C ASN A 631 22.17 15.80 12.11
N VAL A 632 21.62 15.42 10.96
CA VAL A 632 21.15 14.05 10.71
C VAL A 632 22.33 13.13 10.38
N ARG A 633 22.41 11.99 11.07
CA ARG A 633 23.31 10.88 10.76
C ARG A 633 22.52 9.72 10.22
N TRP A 634 23.11 8.97 9.29
CA TRP A 634 22.47 7.80 8.72
C TRP A 634 23.51 6.81 8.19
N GLU A 635 23.06 5.57 7.98
CA GLU A 635 23.82 4.52 7.31
C GLU A 635 22.89 3.64 6.46
N GLY A 636 23.42 2.92 5.49
CA GLY A 636 22.72 1.92 4.69
C GLY A 636 21.68 2.45 3.71
N LEU A 637 21.40 3.75 3.67
CA LEU A 637 20.46 4.35 2.73
C LEU A 637 21.03 4.42 1.31
N LYS A 638 20.16 4.41 0.31
CA LYS A 638 20.51 4.54 -1.10
C LYS A 638 19.93 5.83 -1.69
N PRO A 639 20.63 6.47 -2.66
CA PRO A 639 20.12 7.65 -3.33
C PRO A 639 18.98 7.31 -4.28
N MET A 640 18.10 8.30 -4.48
CA MET A 640 17.06 8.26 -5.51
C MET A 640 17.64 8.51 -6.92
N PRO A 641 16.93 8.12 -7.99
CA PRO A 641 17.21 8.59 -9.33
C PRO A 641 17.21 10.11 -9.45
#